data_d55d57f3a00fba8e1c3511e2556fbe5c
#
_entry.id   d55d57f3a00fba8e1c3511e2556fbe5c
#
_cell.length_a   1.000
_cell.length_b   1.000
_cell.length_c   1.000
_cell.angle_alpha   90.00
_cell.angle_beta   90.00
_cell.angle_gamma   90.00
#
_symmetry.space_group_name_H-M   'P 1'
#
loop_
_entity.id
_entity.type
_entity.pdbx_description
1 polymer ?
#
loop_
_entity_poly.entity_id
_entity_poly.type
_entity_poly.pdbx_seq_one_letter_code
_entity_poly.pdbx_strand_id
1 'polypeptide(L)'
;MTKRLLTFFLFFIFFLGNTYAQKLVGARVVDYITNIDIAADSLIKVELLAADSSFIAEGWAARMGYEPKYKTYAEAIVEREGSYIIRVSHPDYYTLYAPIQIKFYRRESKILLGKLALKRKLRENTTELGEALVTATKLKFYFNNDTLVYNADAFITQQGFVLQNILQKMPGLTINNDGEILSNGRKVETLLLNGKDFFNNDRKTLLENLPAFMVKQVKVYEKEKDTTSLFERERELKGLVMDIRLKPDYHSNFLSSIDAAAGTDKRYYGRALGLKINDFHRWSVFAGANNTNHNEELTRNGQFYNIDNGIGQKDFYNAGVLYNVDEREGRYSLEGKARIQWSKEDVDLKQVVQQFYDKYHIFQLGTSSSSSRNFSFQTEHSLSLFSTTPWRFTIKPSFSKVTLKNHSENSGASFDRNVSNLLGKSWSDSIRLFSLGETLNAYGISHANVLAFAPTTITNAKLEIEKSIDIPHTDDKLTLNASVYRARTAQETFSLRHVDYIRNAQKQSQHQYRNEDHDKWTWTAQANYLLRWSDHHSFSGKLSYERDQLNSSDQFYQLHHLPGWTLQSDVEKLPNNDLLQQAKDSRNSKSYQDRGNNLVGELDYMFQKGKYDLNVSIPLRYVHRKLNFFQKNNDQTVYRSQFFPDVNVRFATWLGGQTGYNYSFSYELKHEMPMMLLLVPQTNDINPLLVIQSNPELDNITQHKINGRFYWAPTMRHNHTVNMNYTYTDGLTSSMLLYNERTGVTTSKFRSVNGNQHLQASLEDAVYLTPRYTHKLTNKISFNYTKSVEYNGLSLQEADKPSTVHNYYFIEEINYSFAIPNTKIRGELAPYVHYHRSVSIRDNFNPLHATTFGSHVSVYAELPWSMRLQTDLRTISRRGYNDESMNDNEFIWNANLTKAFSNKFSISLEAFDLLGQRKNVVRFVNAQSNTESIYNNLRQYIMLHLTWSLNKR
;
A
#
# COMPACT_ATOMS: atom_id res chain seq x y z
N MET A 1 -42.74 6.09 15.01
CA MET A 1 -41.41 5.76 15.56
C MET A 1 -40.50 7.00 15.71
N THR A 2 -40.67 8.02 14.90
CA THR A 2 -39.84 9.24 14.86
C THR A 2 -40.01 10.20 16.07
N LYS A 3 -41.18 10.27 16.70
CA LYS A 3 -41.40 11.16 17.89
C LYS A 3 -40.73 10.63 19.17
N ARG A 4 -40.56 9.31 19.33
CA ARG A 4 -39.92 8.73 20.54
C ARG A 4 -38.38 8.81 20.49
N LEU A 5 -37.76 8.81 19.30
CA LEU A 5 -36.30 9.04 19.17
C LEU A 5 -35.92 10.51 19.50
N LEU A 6 -36.76 11.47 19.08
CA LEU A 6 -36.48 12.89 19.34
C LEU A 6 -36.63 13.21 20.86
N THR A 7 -37.57 12.54 21.53
CA THR A 7 -37.77 12.69 23.00
C THR A 7 -36.61 12.06 23.79
N PHE A 8 -36.04 10.97 23.30
CA PHE A 8 -34.86 10.32 23.92
C PHE A 8 -33.59 11.20 23.75
N PHE A 9 -33.45 11.89 22.62
CA PHE A 9 -32.34 12.81 22.36
C PHE A 9 -32.46 14.10 23.19
N LEU A 10 -33.67 14.60 23.39
CA LEU A 10 -33.94 15.77 24.26
C LEU A 10 -33.79 15.45 25.76
N PHE A 11 -34.09 14.21 26.19
CA PHE A 11 -33.90 13.77 27.57
C PHE A 11 -32.41 13.66 27.95
N PHE A 12 -31.54 13.40 27.00
CA PHE A 12 -30.08 13.30 27.23
C PHE A 12 -29.40 14.67 27.42
N ILE A 13 -30.03 15.76 26.94
CA ILE A 13 -29.50 17.14 27.08
C ILE A 13 -29.82 17.76 28.49
N PHE A 14 -30.78 17.24 29.22
CA PHE A 14 -31.25 17.86 30.48
C PHE A 14 -30.52 17.40 31.74
N PHE A 15 -29.59 16.43 31.68
CA PHE A 15 -28.85 15.94 32.86
C PHE A 15 -27.43 16.53 32.99
N LEU A 16 -27.23 17.76 32.63
CA LEU A 16 -25.96 18.47 32.86
C LEU A 16 -26.05 19.40 34.06
N GLY A 17 -26.16 18.80 35.23
CA GLY A 17 -26.01 19.53 36.48
C GLY A 17 -24.57 19.97 36.74
N ASN A 18 -24.35 21.26 37.01
CA ASN A 18 -23.07 21.81 37.40
C ASN A 18 -22.63 21.27 38.77
N THR A 19 -21.71 20.29 38.76
CA THR A 19 -20.94 19.93 39.95
C THR A 19 -19.58 20.60 39.86
N TYR A 20 -19.27 21.51 40.76
CA TYR A 20 -17.93 22.05 40.95
C TYR A 20 -17.07 20.90 41.49
N ALA A 21 -16.18 20.35 40.63
CA ALA A 21 -15.28 19.30 41.06
C ALA A 21 -13.91 19.91 41.32
N GLN A 22 -13.35 19.66 42.50
CA GLN A 22 -11.94 19.89 42.79
C GLN A 22 -11.08 19.13 41.79
N LYS A 23 -10.03 19.73 41.24
CA LYS A 23 -9.13 19.12 40.27
C LYS A 23 -7.74 18.88 40.89
N LEU A 24 -7.16 17.71 40.59
CA LEU A 24 -5.80 17.39 40.98
C LEU A 24 -4.85 17.91 39.90
N VAL A 25 -3.88 18.73 40.26
CA VAL A 25 -2.83 19.22 39.36
C VAL A 25 -1.53 18.52 39.72
N GLY A 26 -0.84 17.94 38.75
CA GLY A 26 0.42 17.23 38.99
C GLY A 26 1.49 17.60 37.95
N ALA A 27 2.73 17.79 38.40
CA ALA A 27 3.90 18.04 37.56
C ALA A 27 5.06 17.11 37.94
N ARG A 28 5.73 16.54 36.95
CA ARG A 28 6.84 15.60 37.19
C ARG A 28 8.08 16.33 37.70
N VAL A 29 8.68 15.85 38.81
CA VAL A 29 9.84 16.46 39.45
C VAL A 29 11.12 15.72 39.06
N VAL A 30 12.05 16.41 38.41
CA VAL A 30 13.30 15.83 37.93
C VAL A 30 14.51 16.68 38.29
N ASP A 31 15.68 16.04 38.36
CA ASP A 31 16.96 16.74 38.46
C ASP A 31 17.28 17.45 37.13
N TYR A 32 17.67 18.71 37.19
CA TYR A 32 17.89 19.56 36.01
C TYR A 32 18.99 19.05 35.07
N ILE A 33 20.06 18.44 35.62
CA ILE A 33 21.22 17.98 34.85
C ILE A 33 20.99 16.56 34.32
N THR A 34 20.55 15.66 35.17
CA THR A 34 20.44 14.24 34.82
C THR A 34 19.09 13.89 34.20
N ASN A 35 18.07 14.73 34.40
CA ASN A 35 16.68 14.50 34.00
C ASN A 35 16.09 13.19 34.61
N ILE A 36 16.67 12.74 35.72
CA ILE A 36 16.21 11.59 36.51
C ILE A 36 15.21 12.10 37.56
N ASP A 37 14.18 11.31 37.85
CA ASP A 37 13.19 11.65 38.87
C ASP A 37 13.86 11.77 40.26
N ILE A 38 13.55 12.84 40.96
CA ILE A 38 13.99 13.01 42.36
C ILE A 38 13.11 12.07 43.19
N ALA A 39 13.70 11.34 44.15
CA ALA A 39 12.97 10.39 44.94
C ALA A 39 11.76 11.10 45.65
N ALA A 40 10.59 10.46 45.54
CA ALA A 40 9.41 10.95 46.26
C ALA A 40 9.52 10.55 47.74
N ASP A 41 10.23 11.37 48.49
CA ASP A 41 10.41 11.23 49.91
C ASP A 41 9.79 12.42 50.67
N SER A 42 9.80 12.35 51.98
CA SER A 42 9.28 13.41 52.85
C SER A 42 10.07 14.72 52.82
N LEU A 43 11.17 14.76 52.05
CA LEU A 43 12.02 15.94 51.92
C LEU A 43 11.56 16.87 50.80
N ILE A 44 10.72 16.37 49.87
CA ILE A 44 10.08 17.19 48.83
C ILE A 44 8.85 17.86 49.43
N LYS A 45 8.90 19.19 49.61
CA LYS A 45 7.73 20.00 49.97
C LYS A 45 7.17 20.66 48.72
N VAL A 46 5.83 20.53 48.57
CA VAL A 46 5.07 21.10 47.47
C VAL A 46 4.05 22.08 48.04
N GLU A 47 4.01 23.28 47.51
CA GLU A 47 3.04 24.29 47.91
C GLU A 47 2.45 24.98 46.71
N LEU A 48 1.15 25.24 46.73
CA LEU A 48 0.43 26.02 45.76
C LEU A 48 0.27 27.46 46.26
N LEU A 49 0.71 28.41 45.49
CA LEU A 49 0.64 29.83 45.78
C LEU A 49 -0.26 30.54 44.76
N ALA A 50 -0.88 31.62 45.13
CA ALA A 50 -1.54 32.52 44.21
C ALA A 50 -0.53 33.27 43.34
N ALA A 51 -0.98 33.98 42.30
CA ALA A 51 -0.14 34.75 41.41
C ALA A 51 0.66 35.87 42.12
N ASP A 52 0.14 36.35 43.28
CA ASP A 52 0.82 37.29 44.17
C ASP A 52 1.76 36.64 45.18
N SER A 53 2.01 35.35 45.05
CA SER A 53 2.82 34.51 45.94
C SER A 53 2.23 34.24 47.33
N SER A 54 0.94 34.60 47.61
CA SER A 54 0.25 34.23 48.85
C SER A 54 -0.01 32.71 48.86
N PHE A 55 0.08 32.10 50.06
CA PHE A 55 -0.14 30.67 50.24
C PHE A 55 -1.61 30.30 50.04
N ILE A 56 -1.89 29.26 49.24
CA ILE A 56 -3.23 28.74 49.00
C ILE A 56 -3.43 27.38 49.65
N ALA A 57 -2.56 26.41 49.34
CA ALA A 57 -2.68 25.03 49.76
C ALA A 57 -1.31 24.33 49.82
N GLU A 58 -1.22 23.36 50.70
CA GLU A 58 -0.09 22.42 50.73
C GLU A 58 -0.39 21.29 49.73
N GLY A 59 0.61 20.97 48.91
CA GLY A 59 0.62 19.81 48.03
C GLY A 59 1.49 18.67 48.57
N TRP A 60 1.65 17.63 47.81
CA TRP A 60 2.44 16.48 48.22
C TRP A 60 3.28 15.95 47.06
N ALA A 61 4.31 15.18 47.36
CA ALA A 61 5.06 14.40 46.36
C ALA A 61 4.43 13.02 46.25
N ALA A 62 3.97 12.68 45.05
CA ALA A 62 3.38 11.38 44.73
C ALA A 62 4.29 10.55 43.87
N ARG A 63 4.40 9.25 44.18
CA ARG A 63 5.12 8.28 43.43
C ARG A 63 4.17 7.50 42.54
N MET A 64 4.34 7.56 41.21
CA MET A 64 3.50 6.86 40.23
C MET A 64 4.29 5.90 39.39
N GLY A 65 3.73 4.72 39.13
CA GLY A 65 4.34 3.67 38.27
C GLY A 65 4.69 2.39 39.03
N TYR A 66 5.35 1.44 38.38
CA TYR A 66 5.81 0.15 38.95
C TYR A 66 7.34 0.08 38.93
N GLU A 67 7.94 -0.64 39.89
CA GLU A 67 9.39 -0.87 39.91
C GLU A 67 9.89 -1.49 38.62
N PRO A 68 11.05 -1.02 38.10
CA PRO A 68 11.94 0.07 38.52
C PRO A 68 11.63 1.45 37.89
N LYS A 69 10.43 1.71 37.43
CA LYS A 69 10.05 2.92 36.63
C LYS A 69 9.15 3.89 37.39
N TYR A 70 9.39 4.11 38.65
CA TYR A 70 8.62 5.13 39.38
C TYR A 70 8.96 6.55 38.91
N LYS A 71 7.91 7.36 38.77
CA LYS A 71 8.00 8.79 38.48
C LYS A 71 7.52 9.57 39.69
N THR A 72 8.22 10.64 40.03
CA THR A 72 7.83 11.54 41.11
C THR A 72 7.04 12.71 40.57
N TYR A 73 5.87 12.94 41.13
CA TYR A 73 4.99 14.08 40.81
C TYR A 73 4.81 14.96 42.02
N ALA A 74 4.98 16.29 41.83
CA ALA A 74 4.47 17.30 42.75
C ALA A 74 3.00 17.50 42.46
N GLU A 75 2.11 17.24 43.43
CA GLU A 75 0.66 17.27 43.26
C GLU A 75 0.03 18.25 44.22
N ALA A 76 -0.99 18.99 43.77
CA ALA A 76 -1.81 19.88 44.60
C ALA A 76 -3.25 19.89 44.12
N ILE A 77 -4.19 20.13 44.99
CA ILE A 77 -5.61 20.29 44.68
C ILE A 77 -5.90 21.76 44.38
N VAL A 78 -6.64 22.01 43.30
CA VAL A 78 -7.06 23.34 42.87
C VAL A 78 -8.58 23.38 42.74
N GLU A 79 -9.18 24.39 43.31
CA GLU A 79 -10.65 24.56 43.38
C GLU A 79 -11.21 25.48 42.28
N ARG A 80 -10.37 26.32 41.67
CA ARG A 80 -10.79 27.31 40.66
C ARG A 80 -9.76 27.42 39.55
N GLU A 81 -10.24 27.80 38.38
CA GLU A 81 -9.35 28.16 37.28
C GLU A 81 -8.61 29.47 37.62
N GLY A 82 -7.34 29.58 37.13
CA GLY A 82 -6.56 30.78 37.37
C GLY A 82 -5.08 30.61 37.20
N SER A 83 -4.35 31.68 37.49
CA SER A 83 -2.88 31.67 37.49
C SER A 83 -2.39 31.38 38.91
N TYR A 84 -1.48 30.40 39.00
CA TYR A 84 -0.92 29.94 40.27
C TYR A 84 0.60 29.79 40.13
N ILE A 85 1.28 29.63 41.27
CA ILE A 85 2.72 29.29 41.31
C ILE A 85 2.85 27.98 42.09
N ILE A 86 3.45 26.94 41.51
CA ILE A 86 3.84 25.75 42.28
C ILE A 86 5.25 25.98 42.81
N ARG A 87 5.39 25.96 44.11
CA ARG A 87 6.67 25.99 44.81
C ARG A 87 7.06 24.57 45.19
N VAL A 88 8.25 24.13 44.68
CA VAL A 88 8.82 22.83 45.05
C VAL A 88 10.17 23.07 45.71
N SER A 89 10.34 22.57 46.93
CA SER A 89 11.59 22.68 47.68
C SER A 89 12.10 21.33 48.17
N HIS A 90 13.43 21.16 48.19
CA HIS A 90 14.13 20.00 48.70
C HIS A 90 15.47 20.44 49.30
N PRO A 91 15.99 19.84 50.39
CA PRO A 91 17.23 20.26 51.05
C PRO A 91 18.42 20.35 50.12
N ASP A 92 18.60 19.36 49.22
CA ASP A 92 19.77 19.27 48.30
C ASP A 92 19.56 20.06 46.99
N TYR A 93 18.42 20.72 46.76
CA TYR A 93 18.10 21.47 45.53
C TYR A 93 17.71 22.89 45.83
N TYR A 94 17.92 23.80 44.89
CA TYR A 94 17.36 25.15 44.96
C TYR A 94 15.85 25.08 44.81
N THR A 95 15.14 25.87 45.64
CA THR A 95 13.68 25.96 45.56
C THR A 95 13.25 26.47 44.18
N LEU A 96 12.32 25.76 43.54
CA LEU A 96 11.76 26.12 42.24
C LEU A 96 10.38 26.77 42.45
N TYR A 97 10.18 27.90 41.80
CA TYR A 97 8.89 28.59 41.68
C TYR A 97 8.46 28.48 40.19
N ALA A 98 7.40 27.76 39.93
CA ALA A 98 6.92 27.53 38.56
C ALA A 98 5.54 28.21 38.39
N PRO A 99 5.43 29.32 37.65
CA PRO A 99 4.14 29.89 37.32
C PRO A 99 3.38 28.95 36.38
N ILE A 100 2.10 28.72 36.71
CA ILE A 100 1.23 27.81 35.96
C ILE A 100 -0.11 28.48 35.72
N GLN A 101 -0.71 28.22 34.59
CA GLN A 101 -2.09 28.62 34.30
C GLN A 101 -2.98 27.40 34.25
N ILE A 102 -4.01 27.36 35.08
CA ILE A 102 -4.90 26.23 35.22
C ILE A 102 -6.23 26.56 34.57
N LYS A 103 -6.65 25.69 33.63
CA LYS A 103 -8.00 25.67 33.06
C LYS A 103 -8.64 24.33 33.34
N PHE A 104 -9.92 24.32 33.73
CA PHE A 104 -10.67 23.11 34.01
C PHE A 104 -11.31 22.58 32.72
N TYR A 105 -11.01 21.36 32.35
CA TYR A 105 -11.73 20.67 31.31
C TYR A 105 -12.76 19.72 31.96
N ARG A 106 -13.95 19.66 31.36
CA ARG A 106 -15.15 19.06 31.99
C ARG A 106 -14.97 17.59 32.41
N ARG A 107 -14.01 16.89 31.86
CA ARG A 107 -13.78 15.45 32.07
C ARG A 107 -12.38 15.08 32.57
N GLU A 108 -11.52 16.02 32.75
CA GLU A 108 -10.21 15.75 33.35
C GLU A 108 -10.34 15.66 34.86
N SER A 109 -9.98 14.49 35.40
CA SER A 109 -9.85 14.32 36.86
C SER A 109 -8.52 14.84 37.40
N LYS A 110 -7.49 14.86 36.54
CA LYS A 110 -6.11 15.25 36.82
C LYS A 110 -5.51 16.07 35.69
N ILE A 111 -5.00 17.23 36.01
CA ILE A 111 -4.29 18.10 35.07
C ILE A 111 -2.79 17.82 35.19
N LEU A 112 -2.17 17.26 34.17
CA LEU A 112 -0.73 17.00 34.13
C LEU A 112 -0.01 18.18 33.49
N LEU A 113 0.74 18.89 34.31
CA LEU A 113 1.68 19.92 33.88
C LEU A 113 3.00 19.23 33.47
N GLY A 114 3.81 19.85 32.65
CA GLY A 114 5.10 19.32 32.20
C GLY A 114 6.06 18.94 33.34
N LYS A 115 7.36 19.04 33.10
CA LYS A 115 8.39 18.70 34.07
C LYS A 115 8.82 19.91 34.86
N LEU A 116 9.02 19.74 36.14
CA LEU A 116 9.64 20.69 37.09
C LEU A 116 11.09 20.22 37.33
N ALA A 117 12.06 20.90 36.74
CA ALA A 117 13.48 20.54 36.83
C ALA A 117 14.16 21.36 37.95
N LEU A 118 14.56 20.68 39.02
CA LEU A 118 15.24 21.30 40.17
C LEU A 118 16.75 21.29 39.96
N LYS A 119 17.39 22.43 40.24
CA LYS A 119 18.86 22.56 40.21
C LYS A 119 19.46 22.10 41.54
N ARG A 120 20.39 21.18 41.50
CA ARG A 120 21.09 20.64 42.68
C ARG A 120 22.01 21.69 43.28
N LYS A 121 22.03 21.80 44.62
CA LYS A 121 23.01 22.62 45.34
C LYS A 121 24.35 21.94 45.24
N LEU A 122 25.37 22.61 44.76
CA LEU A 122 26.75 22.11 44.76
C LEU A 122 27.27 22.09 46.19
N ARG A 123 27.61 20.91 46.69
CA ARG A 123 28.44 20.83 47.89
C ARG A 123 29.87 21.16 47.44
N GLU A 124 30.46 22.21 48.02
CA GLU A 124 31.88 22.52 47.86
C GLU A 124 32.75 21.42 48.54
N ASN A 125 33.07 20.39 47.78
CA ASN A 125 34.19 19.52 48.03
C ASN A 125 34.96 19.42 46.70
N THR A 126 35.91 20.32 46.48
CA THR A 126 36.87 20.27 45.39
C THR A 126 37.88 19.18 45.72
N THR A 127 37.70 17.99 45.13
CA THR A 127 38.81 17.04 44.90
C THR A 127 39.17 17.13 43.44
N GLU A 128 40.35 17.63 43.12
CA GLU A 128 40.93 17.58 41.79
C GLU A 128 41.06 16.12 41.38
N LEU A 129 40.20 15.66 40.48
CA LEU A 129 40.37 14.40 39.78
C LEU A 129 41.20 14.64 38.54
N GLY A 130 42.36 13.98 38.45
CA GLY A 130 43.20 13.93 37.29
C GLY A 130 42.43 13.46 36.05
N GLU A 131 42.85 13.89 34.90
CA GLU A 131 42.24 13.55 33.61
C GLU A 131 42.12 12.02 33.46
N ALA A 132 40.91 11.50 33.68
CA ALA A 132 40.57 10.16 33.30
C ALA A 132 40.10 10.18 31.83
N LEU A 133 40.92 9.67 30.95
CA LEU A 133 40.58 9.41 29.56
C LEU A 133 39.56 8.26 29.56
N VAL A 134 38.26 8.58 29.68
CA VAL A 134 37.18 7.60 29.58
C VAL A 134 36.97 7.30 28.11
N THR A 135 37.60 6.25 27.62
CA THR A 135 37.19 5.62 26.36
C THR A 135 35.86 4.86 26.60
N ALA A 136 34.78 5.61 26.71
CA ALA A 136 33.46 5.02 26.80
C ALA A 136 33.14 4.35 25.46
N THR A 137 33.01 3.02 25.48
CA THR A 137 32.46 2.28 24.36
C THR A 137 31.05 2.80 24.13
N LYS A 138 30.80 3.52 23.05
CA LYS A 138 29.46 4.08 22.73
C LYS A 138 28.44 2.94 22.67
N LEU A 139 27.44 2.97 23.53
CA LEU A 139 26.33 2.01 23.50
C LEU A 139 25.68 2.07 22.14
N LYS A 140 25.54 0.92 21.47
CA LYS A 140 24.91 0.82 20.14
C LYS A 140 23.45 1.26 20.17
N PHE A 141 22.72 0.86 21.21
CA PHE A 141 21.34 1.26 21.45
C PHE A 141 21.01 1.23 22.94
N TYR A 142 20.02 2.01 23.34
CA TYR A 142 19.52 2.08 24.71
C TYR A 142 18.07 2.55 24.73
N PHE A 143 17.42 2.34 25.87
CA PHE A 143 16.07 2.84 26.10
C PHE A 143 16.12 4.13 26.89
N ASN A 144 15.39 5.12 26.39
CA ASN A 144 15.07 6.34 27.11
C ASN A 144 13.55 6.39 27.29
N ASN A 145 13.06 5.95 28.44
CA ASN A 145 11.65 5.63 28.68
C ASN A 145 11.15 4.60 27.64
N ASP A 146 10.04 4.91 26.94
CA ASP A 146 9.45 4.04 25.91
C ASP A 146 10.08 4.25 24.52
N THR A 147 11.11 5.09 24.41
CA THR A 147 11.83 5.36 23.17
C THR A 147 13.07 4.50 23.06
N LEU A 148 13.15 3.69 22.01
CA LEU A 148 14.37 2.98 21.63
C LEU A 148 15.27 3.93 20.84
N VAL A 149 16.48 4.18 21.34
CA VAL A 149 17.45 5.09 20.73
C VAL A 149 18.65 4.31 20.24
N TYR A 150 18.92 4.37 18.95
CA TYR A 150 20.14 3.84 18.34
C TYR A 150 21.14 5.00 18.12
N ASN A 151 22.39 4.80 18.53
CA ASN A 151 23.49 5.71 18.26
C ASN A 151 24.11 5.34 16.90
N ALA A 152 23.86 6.14 15.87
CA ALA A 152 24.35 5.84 14.52
C ALA A 152 25.89 5.74 14.45
N ASP A 153 26.61 6.56 15.21
CA ASP A 153 28.08 6.53 15.26
C ASP A 153 28.67 5.24 15.88
N ALA A 154 27.86 4.45 16.59
CA ALA A 154 28.29 3.17 17.14
C ALA A 154 28.21 2.01 16.13
N PHE A 155 27.62 2.27 14.95
CA PHE A 155 27.57 1.34 13.84
C PHE A 155 28.59 1.77 12.79
N ILE A 156 29.40 0.82 12.32
CA ILE A 156 30.42 1.11 11.30
C ILE A 156 29.73 1.54 10.02
N THR A 157 29.87 2.82 9.70
CA THR A 157 29.39 3.41 8.45
C THR A 157 30.54 3.58 7.48
N GLN A 158 30.37 3.12 6.28
CA GLN A 158 31.35 3.26 5.22
C GLN A 158 31.02 4.44 4.32
N GLN A 159 32.03 4.87 3.58
CA GLN A 159 31.83 5.86 2.54
C GLN A 159 30.76 5.40 1.55
N GLY A 160 29.78 6.27 1.28
CA GLY A 160 28.68 5.97 0.36
C GLY A 160 27.51 5.18 0.96
N PHE A 161 27.50 4.89 2.26
CA PHE A 161 26.33 4.33 2.93
C PHE A 161 25.24 5.40 3.04
N VAL A 162 24.00 4.95 2.78
CA VAL A 162 22.79 5.73 2.97
C VAL A 162 22.04 5.25 4.23
N LEU A 163 20.99 5.95 4.60
CA LEU A 163 20.19 5.67 5.79
C LEU A 163 19.72 4.21 5.84
N GLN A 164 19.26 3.65 4.74
CA GLN A 164 18.83 2.25 4.66
C GLN A 164 19.92 1.28 5.10
N ASN A 165 21.15 1.49 4.66
CA ASN A 165 22.27 0.59 5.01
C ASN A 165 22.59 0.61 6.49
N ILE A 166 22.46 1.76 7.17
CA ILE A 166 22.71 1.82 8.61
C ILE A 166 21.53 1.25 9.40
N LEU A 167 20.28 1.48 8.98
CA LEU A 167 19.11 0.92 9.63
C LEU A 167 19.09 -0.62 9.58
N GLN A 168 19.48 -1.21 8.45
CA GLN A 168 19.59 -2.66 8.31
C GLN A 168 20.63 -3.30 9.25
N LYS A 169 21.60 -2.51 9.77
CA LYS A 169 22.58 -2.95 10.77
C LYS A 169 22.08 -2.83 12.21
N MET A 170 20.97 -2.12 12.43
CA MET A 170 20.41 -1.89 13.76
C MET A 170 19.59 -3.10 14.21
N PRO A 171 19.87 -3.68 15.39
CA PRO A 171 19.14 -4.84 15.88
C PRO A 171 17.64 -4.58 16.00
N GLY A 172 16.81 -5.53 15.56
CA GLY A 172 15.36 -5.42 15.61
C GLY A 172 14.74 -4.59 14.50
N LEU A 173 15.52 -3.96 13.61
CA LEU A 173 15.02 -3.26 12.44
C LEU A 173 15.15 -4.15 11.19
N THR A 174 14.07 -4.20 10.41
CA THR A 174 14.06 -4.83 9.09
C THR A 174 13.39 -3.89 8.09
N ILE A 175 13.89 -3.90 6.87
CA ILE A 175 13.33 -3.11 5.77
C ILE A 175 13.01 -4.09 4.66
N ASN A 176 11.75 -4.13 4.22
CA ASN A 176 11.34 -4.96 3.11
C ASN A 176 11.67 -4.29 1.76
N ASN A 177 11.42 -5.01 0.66
CA ASN A 177 11.69 -4.53 -0.70
C ASN A 177 10.86 -3.29 -1.09
N ASP A 178 9.74 -3.07 -0.43
CA ASP A 178 8.86 -1.91 -0.66
C ASP A 178 9.27 -0.68 0.16
N GLY A 179 10.40 -0.76 0.89
CA GLY A 179 10.88 0.30 1.78
C GLY A 179 10.09 0.42 3.07
N GLU A 180 9.24 -0.56 3.40
CA GLU A 180 8.58 -0.58 4.69
C GLU A 180 9.56 -0.99 5.79
N ILE A 181 9.56 -0.21 6.85
CA ILE A 181 10.44 -0.44 8.00
C ILE A 181 9.62 -1.17 9.07
N LEU A 182 10.15 -2.27 9.56
CA LEU A 182 9.63 -2.97 10.71
C LEU A 182 10.61 -2.81 11.90
N SER A 183 10.09 -2.45 13.04
CA SER A 183 10.85 -2.45 14.30
C SER A 183 10.27 -3.50 15.24
N ASN A 184 11.06 -4.54 15.52
CA ASN A 184 10.63 -5.70 16.30
C ASN A 184 9.31 -6.29 15.79
N GLY A 185 9.21 -6.50 14.48
CA GLY A 185 8.02 -7.04 13.82
C GLY A 185 6.83 -6.08 13.70
N ARG A 186 6.89 -4.86 14.26
CA ARG A 186 5.86 -3.83 14.10
C ARG A 186 6.22 -2.88 12.96
N LYS A 187 5.26 -2.58 12.12
CA LYS A 187 5.41 -1.60 11.04
C LYS A 187 5.63 -0.22 11.61
N VAL A 188 6.70 0.45 11.17
CA VAL A 188 6.91 1.87 11.39
C VAL A 188 5.98 2.62 10.45
N GLU A 189 5.07 3.38 11.00
CA GLU A 189 4.05 4.07 10.21
C GLU A 189 4.52 5.40 9.68
N THR A 190 5.34 6.10 10.45
CA THR A 190 5.83 7.42 10.07
C THR A 190 7.35 7.49 10.23
N LEU A 191 8.03 7.97 9.19
CA LEU A 191 9.44 8.27 9.21
C LEU A 191 9.63 9.79 9.29
N LEU A 192 10.23 10.23 10.39
CA LEU A 192 10.52 11.65 10.63
C LEU A 192 11.99 11.95 10.41
N LEU A 193 12.26 13.17 9.98
CA LEU A 193 13.59 13.75 9.94
C LEU A 193 13.64 14.97 10.86
N ASN A 194 14.48 14.89 11.91
CA ASN A 194 14.56 15.90 12.97
C ASN A 194 13.20 16.22 13.63
N GLY A 195 12.33 15.20 13.77
CA GLY A 195 11.02 15.33 14.40
C GLY A 195 9.89 15.83 13.49
N LYS A 196 10.16 16.08 12.22
CA LYS A 196 9.18 16.54 11.24
C LYS A 196 8.98 15.50 10.15
N ASP A 197 7.76 15.41 9.62
CA ASP A 197 7.47 14.51 8.50
C ASP A 197 8.29 14.90 7.28
N PHE A 198 8.72 13.88 6.54
CA PHE A 198 9.50 14.05 5.33
C PHE A 198 8.63 13.71 4.12
N PHE A 199 8.15 14.75 3.43
CA PHE A 199 7.37 14.67 2.20
C PHE A 199 6.21 13.67 2.24
N ASN A 200 5.30 13.81 3.22
CA ASN A 200 4.16 12.91 3.37
C ASN A 200 4.55 11.42 3.47
N ASN A 201 5.58 11.14 4.29
CA ASN A 201 6.07 9.80 4.53
C ASN A 201 6.69 9.12 3.29
N ASP A 202 7.31 9.91 2.39
CA ASP A 202 8.16 9.36 1.32
C ASP A 202 9.44 8.74 1.90
N ARG A 203 9.29 7.50 2.37
CA ARG A 203 10.34 6.74 3.05
C ARG A 203 11.49 6.41 2.13
N LYS A 204 11.17 6.05 0.87
CA LYS A 204 12.19 5.62 -0.10
C LYS A 204 13.18 6.73 -0.38
N THR A 205 12.69 7.93 -0.65
CA THR A 205 13.57 9.09 -0.86
C THR A 205 14.53 9.29 0.29
N LEU A 206 14.07 9.19 1.54
CA LEU A 206 14.93 9.38 2.69
C LEU A 206 15.89 8.20 2.90
N LEU A 207 15.38 6.97 2.83
CA LEU A 207 16.15 5.75 3.06
C LEU A 207 17.34 5.60 2.12
N GLU A 208 17.15 5.94 0.86
CA GLU A 208 18.10 5.65 -0.21
C GLU A 208 19.02 6.82 -0.55
N ASN A 209 18.70 8.01 -0.08
CA ASN A 209 19.44 9.21 -0.45
C ASN A 209 20.10 9.93 0.72
N LEU A 210 19.64 9.74 1.96
CA LEU A 210 20.28 10.39 3.11
C LEU A 210 21.57 9.66 3.45
N PRO A 211 22.75 10.33 3.36
CA PRO A 211 24.02 9.72 3.73
C PRO A 211 24.05 9.31 5.20
N ALA A 212 24.48 8.07 5.48
CA ALA A 212 24.50 7.51 6.83
C ALA A 212 25.38 8.31 7.80
N PHE A 213 26.46 8.92 7.32
CA PHE A 213 27.38 9.70 8.15
C PHE A 213 26.76 10.98 8.74
N MET A 214 25.65 11.46 8.18
CA MET A 214 24.89 12.63 8.68
C MET A 214 24.02 12.27 9.88
N VAL A 215 23.66 10.99 10.05
CA VAL A 215 22.78 10.53 11.10
C VAL A 215 23.52 10.50 12.43
N LYS A 216 22.95 11.14 13.46
CA LYS A 216 23.42 11.09 14.84
C LYS A 216 22.76 9.96 15.60
N GLN A 217 21.42 9.91 15.55
CA GLN A 217 20.61 8.95 16.28
C GLN A 217 19.37 8.57 15.48
N VAL A 218 18.91 7.35 15.70
CA VAL A 218 17.59 6.89 15.23
C VAL A 218 16.76 6.58 16.47
N LYS A 219 15.61 7.23 16.60
CA LYS A 219 14.68 7.08 17.71
C LYS A 219 13.43 6.36 17.24
N VAL A 220 13.02 5.31 17.92
CA VAL A 220 11.79 4.59 17.63
C VAL A 220 10.88 4.68 18.86
N TYR A 221 9.69 5.25 18.69
CA TYR A 221 8.74 5.49 19.78
C TYR A 221 7.30 5.49 19.23
N GLU A 222 6.35 5.38 20.15
CA GLU A 222 4.94 5.50 19.84
C GLU A 222 4.51 6.96 19.91
N LYS A 223 3.90 7.45 18.84
CA LYS A 223 3.31 8.78 18.76
C LYS A 223 1.86 8.65 18.29
N GLU A 224 0.99 9.50 18.80
CA GLU A 224 -0.34 9.68 18.21
C GLU A 224 -0.18 10.15 16.75
N LYS A 225 -0.94 9.56 15.83
CA LYS A 225 -0.86 9.95 14.43
C LYS A 225 -1.35 11.38 14.26
N ASP A 226 -0.57 12.19 13.52
CA ASP A 226 -0.99 13.51 13.05
C ASP A 226 -1.96 13.35 11.86
N THR A 227 -3.07 12.67 12.08
CA THR A 227 -4.14 12.56 11.08
C THR A 227 -5.08 13.75 11.19
N THR A 228 -5.73 14.06 10.07
CA THR A 228 -6.67 15.18 9.95
C THR A 228 -7.93 14.99 10.78
N SER A 229 -8.21 13.77 11.22
CA SER A 229 -9.32 13.42 12.07
C SER A 229 -8.81 12.75 13.35
N LEU A 230 -9.24 13.22 14.51
CA LEU A 230 -8.93 12.57 15.80
C LEU A 230 -9.46 11.14 15.83
N PHE A 231 -10.54 10.90 15.12
CA PHE A 231 -11.13 9.58 14.99
C PHE A 231 -10.20 8.59 14.28
N GLU A 232 -9.53 9.00 13.21
CA GLU A 232 -8.51 8.19 12.55
C GLU A 232 -7.27 8.01 13.42
N ARG A 233 -6.90 8.99 14.27
CA ARG A 233 -5.82 8.86 15.25
C ARG A 233 -6.12 7.80 16.31
N GLU A 234 -7.36 7.71 16.76
CA GLU A 234 -7.78 6.78 17.81
C GLU A 234 -8.16 5.39 17.24
N ARG A 235 -8.59 5.32 15.99
CA ARG A 235 -8.94 4.08 15.31
C ARG A 235 -7.72 3.18 15.03
N GLU A 236 -6.57 3.79 14.91
CA GLU A 236 -5.32 3.08 14.78
C GLU A 236 -4.51 3.24 16.07
N LEU A 237 -4.08 2.11 16.62
CA LEU A 237 -3.12 2.07 17.74
C LEU A 237 -2.02 3.11 17.51
N LYS A 238 -1.58 3.79 18.56
CA LYS A 238 -0.47 4.76 18.53
C LYS A 238 0.57 4.33 17.52
N GLY A 239 0.72 5.13 16.46
CA GLY A 239 1.60 4.78 15.36
C GLY A 239 3.05 4.67 15.84
N LEU A 240 3.75 3.62 15.40
CA LEU A 240 5.18 3.51 15.64
C LEU A 240 5.91 4.48 14.71
N VAL A 241 6.62 5.42 15.30
CA VAL A 241 7.36 6.46 14.60
C VAL A 241 8.85 6.19 14.68
N MET A 242 9.54 6.34 13.58
CA MET A 242 10.99 6.36 13.52
C MET A 242 11.44 7.79 13.20
N ASP A 243 12.21 8.40 14.09
CA ASP A 243 12.73 9.75 13.95
C ASP A 243 14.24 9.72 13.75
N ILE A 244 14.66 10.13 12.57
CA ILE A 244 16.07 10.24 12.18
C ILE A 244 16.59 11.59 12.62
N ARG A 245 17.51 11.60 13.58
CA ARG A 245 18.15 12.82 14.07
C ARG A 245 19.49 13.02 13.37
N LEU A 246 19.63 14.14 12.70
CA LEU A 246 20.90 14.52 12.07
C LEU A 246 21.88 15.11 13.09
N LYS A 247 23.18 15.05 12.78
CA LYS A 247 24.21 15.79 13.50
C LYS A 247 23.98 17.29 13.32
N PRO A 248 24.31 18.14 14.30
CA PRO A 248 24.06 19.57 14.24
C PRO A 248 24.59 20.24 12.97
N ASP A 249 25.77 19.82 12.50
CA ASP A 249 26.41 20.35 11.28
C ASP A 249 25.58 20.12 10.01
N TYR A 250 24.54 19.28 10.06
CA TYR A 250 23.73 18.87 8.90
C TYR A 250 22.24 19.23 9.03
N HIS A 251 21.87 20.12 9.95
CA HIS A 251 20.48 20.56 10.12
C HIS A 251 19.97 21.44 8.98
N SER A 252 20.84 22.19 8.30
CA SER A 252 20.49 23.02 7.14
C SER A 252 21.44 22.72 6.00
N ASN A 253 21.04 21.85 5.07
CA ASN A 253 21.91 21.34 4.02
C ASN A 253 21.27 21.23 2.66
N PHE A 254 22.14 21.29 1.65
CA PHE A 254 21.83 20.91 0.29
C PHE A 254 22.57 19.62 -0.06
N LEU A 255 21.80 18.61 -0.46
CA LEU A 255 22.27 17.31 -0.92
C LEU A 255 21.95 17.18 -2.39
N SER A 256 22.88 16.71 -3.20
CA SER A 256 22.59 16.33 -4.57
C SER A 256 23.31 15.05 -4.96
N SER A 257 22.69 14.27 -5.83
CA SER A 257 23.26 13.05 -6.37
C SER A 257 22.90 12.94 -7.85
N ILE A 258 23.89 12.66 -8.67
CA ILE A 258 23.72 12.35 -10.09
C ILE A 258 24.32 10.98 -10.32
N ASP A 259 23.59 10.13 -11.04
CA ASP A 259 24.02 8.82 -11.49
C ASP A 259 23.73 8.71 -12.98
N ALA A 260 24.73 8.39 -13.75
CA ALA A 260 24.62 8.18 -15.19
C ALA A 260 25.28 6.86 -15.58
N ALA A 261 24.59 6.05 -16.34
CA ALA A 261 25.12 4.77 -16.79
C ALA A 261 24.76 4.45 -18.25
N ALA A 262 25.64 3.75 -18.90
CA ALA A 262 25.45 3.18 -20.21
C ALA A 262 25.94 1.73 -20.23
N GLY A 263 25.30 0.89 -21.05
CA GLY A 263 25.56 -0.53 -21.05
C GLY A 263 25.39 -1.19 -22.42
N THR A 264 25.55 -2.50 -22.41
CA THR A 264 25.27 -3.36 -23.57
C THR A 264 23.80 -3.28 -23.97
N ASP A 265 23.43 -3.72 -25.16
CA ASP A 265 22.06 -3.70 -25.70
C ASP A 265 21.38 -2.32 -25.63
N LYS A 266 22.16 -1.25 -25.80
CA LYS A 266 21.67 0.14 -25.72
C LYS A 266 20.99 0.46 -24.38
N ARG A 267 21.39 -0.22 -23.30
CA ARG A 267 20.87 0.09 -21.97
C ARG A 267 21.45 1.40 -21.46
N TYR A 268 20.58 2.18 -20.86
CA TYR A 268 20.96 3.44 -20.24
C TYR A 268 20.21 3.62 -18.90
N TYR A 269 20.84 4.34 -18.03
CA TYR A 269 20.26 4.77 -16.76
C TYR A 269 20.77 6.17 -16.44
N GLY A 270 19.89 7.06 -16.08
CA GLY A 270 20.19 8.41 -15.66
C GLY A 270 19.31 8.82 -14.48
N ARG A 271 19.90 9.45 -13.48
CA ARG A 271 19.18 9.93 -12.31
C ARG A 271 19.84 11.18 -11.77
N ALA A 272 19.01 12.15 -11.39
CA ALA A 272 19.43 13.36 -10.70
C ALA A 272 18.48 13.60 -9.51
N LEU A 273 19.05 13.94 -8.36
CA LEU A 273 18.32 14.29 -7.14
C LEU A 273 18.96 15.50 -6.49
N GLY A 274 18.16 16.50 -6.11
CA GLY A 274 18.52 17.60 -5.26
C GLY A 274 17.59 17.68 -4.05
N LEU A 275 18.13 17.70 -2.84
CA LEU A 275 17.40 17.83 -1.60
C LEU A 275 17.89 19.08 -0.85
N LYS A 276 16.98 19.96 -0.48
CA LYS A 276 17.23 21.05 0.47
C LYS A 276 16.41 20.81 1.73
N ILE A 277 17.08 20.75 2.85
CA ILE A 277 16.47 20.48 4.15
C ILE A 277 16.82 21.62 5.10
N ASN A 278 15.81 22.27 5.67
CA ASN A 278 15.95 23.11 6.85
C ASN A 278 14.68 22.99 7.72
N ASP A 279 14.63 23.68 8.84
CA ASP A 279 13.53 23.54 9.81
C ASP A 279 12.17 24.01 9.27
N PHE A 280 12.15 24.91 8.28
CA PHE A 280 10.92 25.51 7.77
C PHE A 280 10.64 25.19 6.30
N HIS A 281 11.67 24.88 5.52
CA HIS A 281 11.55 24.63 4.10
C HIS A 281 12.28 23.35 3.72
N ARG A 282 11.56 22.42 3.10
CA ARG A 282 12.09 21.16 2.60
C ARG A 282 11.70 21.01 1.14
N TRP A 283 12.68 20.76 0.28
CA TRP A 283 12.48 20.65 -1.16
C TRP A 283 13.21 19.43 -1.67
N SER A 284 12.56 18.69 -2.54
CA SER A 284 13.16 17.63 -3.33
C SER A 284 12.86 17.86 -4.80
N VAL A 285 13.89 17.86 -5.63
CA VAL A 285 13.76 17.92 -7.08
C VAL A 285 14.45 16.69 -7.63
N PHE A 286 13.78 15.95 -8.49
CA PHE A 286 14.33 14.75 -9.07
C PHE A 286 14.01 14.60 -10.55
N ALA A 287 14.89 13.91 -11.27
CA ALA A 287 14.67 13.47 -12.63
C ALA A 287 15.32 12.10 -12.84
N GLY A 288 14.69 11.26 -13.64
CA GLY A 288 15.17 9.91 -13.96
C GLY A 288 14.84 9.51 -15.39
N ALA A 289 15.72 8.71 -15.98
CA ALA A 289 15.53 8.11 -17.31
C ALA A 289 16.21 6.73 -17.34
N ASN A 290 15.49 5.68 -17.74
CA ASN A 290 16.09 4.36 -17.90
C ASN A 290 15.30 3.46 -18.85
N ASN A 291 15.96 2.43 -19.36
CA ASN A 291 15.35 1.31 -20.08
C ASN A 291 15.71 -0.04 -19.46
N THR A 292 15.86 -0.06 -18.14
CA THR A 292 16.21 -1.21 -17.32
C THR A 292 15.07 -1.66 -16.40
N ASN A 293 13.82 -1.33 -16.76
CA ASN A 293 12.60 -1.64 -16.03
C ASN A 293 12.54 -1.08 -14.60
N HIS A 294 13.39 -0.12 -14.23
CA HIS A 294 13.27 0.58 -12.98
C HIS A 294 12.11 1.57 -13.05
N ASN A 295 11.03 1.28 -12.36
CA ASN A 295 9.83 2.12 -12.29
C ASN A 295 9.92 3.18 -11.19
N GLU A 296 10.96 3.14 -10.36
CA GLU A 296 11.04 3.88 -9.12
C GLU A 296 11.81 5.17 -9.31
N GLU A 297 11.26 6.22 -8.73
CA GLU A 297 11.71 7.58 -8.95
C GLU A 297 13.08 7.88 -8.37
N LEU A 298 13.47 7.18 -7.31
CA LEU A 298 14.55 7.62 -6.44
C LEU A 298 15.41 6.50 -5.87
N THR A 299 15.30 5.26 -6.38
CA THR A 299 16.00 4.13 -5.79
C THR A 299 17.40 3.95 -6.31
N ARG A 300 18.35 3.86 -5.38
CA ARG A 300 19.67 3.34 -5.65
C ARG A 300 20.32 2.74 -4.42
N ASN A 301 20.38 1.42 -4.37
CA ASN A 301 21.01 0.72 -3.25
C ASN A 301 22.13 -0.23 -3.65
N GLY A 302 22.43 -0.37 -4.94
CA GLY A 302 23.28 -1.45 -5.41
C GLY A 302 22.70 -2.84 -5.09
N GLN A 303 21.44 -2.90 -4.69
CA GLN A 303 20.67 -4.14 -4.62
C GLN A 303 19.95 -4.29 -5.94
N PHE A 304 19.99 -5.49 -6.49
CA PHE A 304 19.14 -5.84 -7.61
C PHE A 304 17.72 -5.89 -7.10
N TYR A 305 17.03 -4.74 -7.16
CA TYR A 305 15.64 -4.68 -6.80
C TYR A 305 14.84 -5.68 -7.61
N ASN A 306 13.75 -6.17 -7.02
CA ASN A 306 12.80 -7.11 -7.60
C ASN A 306 12.42 -6.75 -9.04
N ILE A 307 13.38 -6.93 -9.93
CA ILE A 307 13.16 -7.01 -11.36
C ILE A 307 12.32 -8.27 -11.66
N ASP A 308 12.07 -9.07 -10.63
CA ASP A 308 11.27 -10.29 -10.69
C ASP A 308 9.84 -10.07 -11.20
N ASN A 309 9.28 -8.86 -11.03
CA ASN A 309 7.96 -8.50 -11.53
C ASN A 309 8.00 -7.66 -12.84
N GLY A 310 9.15 -7.46 -13.42
CA GLY A 310 9.29 -6.73 -14.68
C GLY A 310 8.79 -7.56 -15.85
N ILE A 311 7.49 -7.52 -16.10
CA ILE A 311 6.89 -7.99 -17.36
C ILE A 311 7.28 -7.01 -18.44
N GLY A 312 7.71 -7.54 -19.61
CA GLY A 312 8.04 -6.73 -20.77
C GLY A 312 9.37 -5.97 -20.67
N GLN A 313 9.55 -5.07 -21.61
CA GLN A 313 10.66 -4.12 -21.66
C GLN A 313 10.09 -2.71 -21.58
N LYS A 314 10.66 -1.88 -20.70
CA LYS A 314 10.12 -0.57 -20.40
C LYS A 314 11.17 0.53 -20.49
N ASP A 315 10.91 1.54 -21.30
CA ASP A 315 11.57 2.83 -21.25
C ASP A 315 10.80 3.73 -20.28
N PHE A 316 11.50 4.38 -19.37
CA PHE A 316 10.89 5.16 -18.31
C PHE A 316 11.61 6.48 -18.10
N TYR A 317 10.85 7.57 -18.09
CA TYR A 317 11.32 8.92 -17.83
C TYR A 317 10.41 9.58 -16.81
N ASN A 318 10.98 10.24 -15.84
CA ASN A 318 10.23 11.00 -14.84
C ASN A 318 10.96 12.25 -14.40
N ALA A 319 10.21 13.22 -13.95
CA ALA A 319 10.73 14.39 -13.24
C ALA A 319 9.67 14.89 -12.27
N GLY A 320 10.09 15.44 -11.16
CA GLY A 320 9.16 15.95 -10.17
C GLY A 320 9.78 16.85 -9.13
N VAL A 321 8.90 17.49 -8.38
CA VAL A 321 9.23 18.33 -7.25
C VAL A 321 8.29 17.97 -6.09
N LEU A 322 8.88 17.84 -4.90
CA LEU A 322 8.16 17.76 -3.63
C LEU A 322 8.59 18.94 -2.78
N TYR A 323 7.65 19.51 -2.06
CA TYR A 323 7.96 20.62 -1.17
C TYR A 323 7.10 20.59 0.09
N ASN A 324 7.67 21.09 1.16
CA ASN A 324 6.99 21.36 2.41
C ASN A 324 7.52 22.69 2.96
N VAL A 325 6.59 23.59 3.28
CA VAL A 325 6.87 24.93 3.79
C VAL A 325 6.05 25.13 5.06
N ASP A 326 6.72 25.20 6.19
CA ASP A 326 6.14 25.53 7.47
C ASP A 326 6.40 26.98 7.83
N GLU A 327 5.40 27.74 8.20
CA GLU A 327 5.58 29.10 8.69
C GLU A 327 6.18 29.08 10.10
N ARG A 328 7.04 30.07 10.42
CA ARG A 328 7.85 30.09 11.64
C ARG A 328 7.00 30.14 12.94
N GLU A 329 5.89 30.83 12.91
CA GLU A 329 4.97 30.94 14.05
C GLU A 329 3.91 29.83 14.04
N GLY A 330 3.96 28.91 13.07
CA GLY A 330 3.06 27.78 12.96
C GLY A 330 1.64 28.14 12.51
N ARG A 331 1.44 29.28 11.84
CA ARG A 331 0.12 29.71 11.37
C ARG A 331 -0.37 28.96 10.13
N TYR A 332 0.59 28.53 9.29
CA TYR A 332 0.23 27.68 8.16
C TYR A 332 1.34 26.69 7.81
N SER A 333 0.94 25.60 7.18
CA SER A 333 1.82 24.62 6.53
C SER A 333 1.31 24.38 5.12
N LEU A 334 2.22 24.48 4.15
CA LEU A 334 1.97 24.21 2.73
C LEU A 334 2.86 23.07 2.29
N GLU A 335 2.26 22.03 1.75
CA GLU A 335 2.98 20.89 1.21
C GLU A 335 2.42 20.51 -0.15
N GLY A 336 3.25 19.89 -0.98
CA GLY A 336 2.77 19.43 -2.26
C GLY A 336 3.82 18.69 -3.05
N LYS A 337 3.31 18.07 -4.11
CA LYS A 337 4.09 17.36 -5.12
C LYS A 337 3.56 17.63 -6.51
N ALA A 338 4.45 17.71 -7.47
CA ALA A 338 4.12 17.71 -8.88
C ALA A 338 5.08 16.76 -9.62
N ARG A 339 4.56 15.97 -10.53
CA ARG A 339 5.30 14.94 -11.23
C ARG A 339 4.84 14.81 -12.67
N ILE A 340 5.81 14.64 -13.55
CA ILE A 340 5.63 14.26 -14.94
C ILE A 340 6.30 12.92 -15.15
N GLN A 341 5.63 12.02 -15.87
CA GLN A 341 6.16 10.72 -16.23
C GLN A 341 5.81 10.40 -17.67
N TRP A 342 6.76 9.85 -18.38
CA TRP A 342 6.56 9.21 -19.66
C TRP A 342 7.13 7.79 -19.62
N SER A 343 6.41 6.83 -20.22
CA SER A 343 6.91 5.46 -20.36
C SER A 343 6.45 4.84 -21.68
N LYS A 344 7.29 3.96 -22.21
CA LYS A 344 6.95 3.03 -23.27
C LYS A 344 7.18 1.62 -22.74
N GLU A 345 6.23 0.73 -22.95
CA GLU A 345 6.29 -0.64 -22.47
C GLU A 345 5.92 -1.59 -23.61
N ASP A 346 6.81 -2.55 -23.92
CA ASP A 346 6.62 -3.57 -24.93
C ASP A 346 6.49 -4.93 -24.25
N VAL A 347 5.31 -5.57 -24.37
CA VAL A 347 4.98 -6.83 -23.71
C VAL A 347 4.62 -7.88 -24.75
N ASP A 348 5.33 -9.01 -24.71
CA ASP A 348 4.98 -10.23 -25.45
C ASP A 348 4.52 -11.29 -24.46
N LEU A 349 3.38 -11.90 -24.74
CA LEU A 349 2.76 -12.94 -23.95
C LEU A 349 2.54 -14.19 -24.79
N LYS A 350 2.86 -15.35 -24.21
CA LYS A 350 2.43 -16.66 -24.66
C LYS A 350 1.57 -17.28 -23.58
N GLN A 351 0.44 -17.86 -23.98
CA GLN A 351 -0.55 -18.34 -23.04
C GLN A 351 -1.17 -19.65 -23.47
N VAL A 352 -1.30 -20.57 -22.51
CA VAL A 352 -2.08 -21.81 -22.64
C VAL A 352 -3.19 -21.74 -21.61
N VAL A 353 -4.44 -21.83 -22.07
CA VAL A 353 -5.63 -21.88 -21.21
C VAL A 353 -6.31 -23.23 -21.41
N GLN A 354 -6.43 -23.97 -20.31
CA GLN A 354 -7.23 -25.18 -20.23
C GLN A 354 -8.56 -24.83 -19.57
N GLN A 355 -9.64 -24.86 -20.34
CA GLN A 355 -10.99 -24.64 -19.82
C GLN A 355 -11.59 -25.97 -19.38
N PHE A 356 -12.21 -25.98 -18.19
CA PHE A 356 -12.77 -27.17 -17.57
C PHE A 356 -14.25 -27.34 -17.89
N TYR A 357 -14.62 -28.46 -18.53
CA TYR A 357 -16.00 -28.91 -18.75
C TYR A 357 -16.18 -30.35 -18.26
N ASP A 358 -17.41 -30.80 -17.99
CA ASP A 358 -17.64 -32.10 -17.38
C ASP A 358 -17.18 -33.26 -18.26
N LYS A 359 -17.33 -33.16 -19.58
CA LYS A 359 -17.01 -34.28 -20.50
C LYS A 359 -15.56 -34.23 -21.01
N TYR A 360 -15.01 -33.06 -21.19
CA TYR A 360 -13.65 -32.87 -21.72
C TYR A 360 -13.15 -31.41 -21.46
N HIS A 361 -11.92 -31.17 -21.79
CA HIS A 361 -11.31 -29.85 -21.68
C HIS A 361 -11.11 -29.21 -23.04
N ILE A 362 -11.28 -27.91 -23.11
CA ILE A 362 -10.91 -27.11 -24.26
C ILE A 362 -9.58 -26.42 -23.97
N PHE A 363 -8.68 -26.45 -24.92
CA PHE A 363 -7.40 -25.79 -24.83
C PHE A 363 -7.36 -24.60 -25.77
N GLN A 364 -6.97 -23.45 -25.24
CA GLN A 364 -6.73 -22.25 -26.04
C GLN A 364 -5.25 -21.92 -25.97
N LEU A 365 -4.62 -21.81 -27.12
CA LEU A 365 -3.25 -21.34 -27.26
C LEU A 365 -3.33 -19.91 -27.77
N GLY A 366 -2.66 -18.98 -27.12
CA GLY A 366 -2.69 -17.57 -27.49
C GLY A 366 -1.34 -16.89 -27.41
N THR A 367 -1.14 -15.92 -28.28
CA THR A 367 -0.02 -14.99 -28.24
C THR A 367 -0.55 -13.58 -28.25
N SER A 368 0.11 -12.70 -27.52
CA SER A 368 -0.20 -11.27 -27.53
C SER A 368 1.11 -10.49 -27.59
N SER A 369 1.17 -9.51 -28.47
CA SER A 369 2.23 -8.51 -28.50
C SER A 369 1.59 -7.14 -28.33
N SER A 370 2.05 -6.37 -27.35
CA SER A 370 1.50 -5.05 -27.09
C SER A 370 2.60 -4.02 -26.88
N SER A 371 2.37 -2.82 -27.38
CA SER A 371 3.22 -1.65 -27.17
C SER A 371 2.37 -0.53 -26.61
N SER A 372 2.66 -0.14 -25.40
CA SER A 372 1.93 0.92 -24.68
C SER A 372 2.84 2.14 -24.48
N ARG A 373 2.33 3.32 -24.79
CA ARG A 373 2.97 4.60 -24.47
C ARG A 373 2.08 5.34 -23.49
N ASN A 374 2.66 5.72 -22.36
CA ASN A 374 1.98 6.41 -21.30
C ASN A 374 2.65 7.76 -21.02
N PHE A 375 1.85 8.81 -20.96
CA PHE A 375 2.25 10.11 -20.42
C PHE A 375 1.33 10.43 -19.24
N SER A 376 1.89 10.80 -18.10
CA SER A 376 1.13 11.23 -16.94
C SER A 376 1.70 12.52 -16.35
N PHE A 377 0.78 13.39 -15.95
CA PHE A 377 1.04 14.56 -15.12
C PHE A 377 0.18 14.45 -13.86
N GLN A 378 0.77 14.59 -12.71
CA GLN A 378 0.09 14.50 -11.42
C GLN A 378 0.54 15.63 -10.51
N THR A 379 -0.40 16.23 -9.79
CA THR A 379 -0.10 17.23 -8.77
C THR A 379 -1.08 17.13 -7.61
N GLU A 380 -0.55 17.25 -6.40
CA GLU A 380 -1.30 17.20 -5.15
C GLU A 380 -0.73 18.28 -4.22
N HIS A 381 -1.59 19.05 -3.61
CA HIS A 381 -1.20 20.10 -2.68
C HIS A 381 -2.07 20.05 -1.43
N SER A 382 -1.55 20.53 -0.32
CA SER A 382 -2.27 20.67 0.94
C SER A 382 -1.84 21.96 1.61
N LEU A 383 -2.79 22.84 1.85
CA LEU A 383 -2.63 24.06 2.64
C LEU A 383 -3.40 23.88 3.93
N SER A 384 -2.68 23.85 5.06
CA SER A 384 -3.26 23.83 6.39
C SER A 384 -3.07 25.17 7.08
N LEU A 385 -4.16 25.77 7.54
CA LEU A 385 -4.19 27.01 8.31
C LEU A 385 -4.48 26.66 9.77
N PHE A 386 -3.70 27.18 10.68
CA PHE A 386 -3.84 26.98 12.11
C PHE A 386 -4.20 28.31 12.77
N SER A 387 -5.10 28.28 13.73
CA SER A 387 -5.48 29.46 14.50
C SER A 387 -4.96 29.34 15.93
N THR A 388 -4.81 30.48 16.58
CA THR A 388 -4.63 30.57 18.04
C THR A 388 -5.86 30.07 18.81
N THR A 389 -7.03 30.08 18.16
CA THR A 389 -8.23 29.38 18.63
C THR A 389 -8.19 27.93 18.19
N PRO A 390 -8.86 26.99 18.89
CA PRO A 390 -8.71 25.55 18.64
C PRO A 390 -9.40 25.09 17.36
N TRP A 391 -8.99 25.60 16.20
CA TRP A 391 -9.44 25.08 14.91
C TRP A 391 -8.32 25.01 13.88
N ARG A 392 -8.47 24.07 12.96
CA ARG A 392 -7.65 23.92 11.78
C ARG A 392 -8.52 23.88 10.54
N PHE A 393 -8.05 24.51 9.48
CA PHE A 393 -8.69 24.50 8.17
C PHE A 393 -7.69 24.00 7.13
N THR A 394 -8.06 23.01 6.35
CA THR A 394 -7.18 22.41 5.33
C THR A 394 -7.86 22.37 3.98
N ILE A 395 -7.14 22.75 2.93
CA ILE A 395 -7.58 22.65 1.52
C ILE A 395 -6.60 21.76 0.79
N LYS A 396 -7.13 20.74 0.08
CA LYS A 396 -6.31 19.77 -0.65
C LYS A 396 -6.78 19.66 -2.11
N PRO A 397 -6.28 20.49 -3.02
CA PRO A 397 -6.48 20.32 -4.45
C PRO A 397 -5.56 19.24 -4.99
N SER A 398 -6.08 18.40 -5.90
CA SER A 398 -5.29 17.45 -6.68
C SER A 398 -5.78 17.37 -8.12
N PHE A 399 -4.85 17.14 -9.03
CA PHE A 399 -5.13 16.96 -10.45
C PHE A 399 -4.23 15.89 -11.03
N SER A 400 -4.78 15.04 -11.89
CA SER A 400 -3.99 14.13 -12.70
C SER A 400 -4.54 14.01 -14.12
N LYS A 401 -3.65 13.93 -15.08
CA LYS A 401 -3.98 13.60 -16.47
C LYS A 401 -3.05 12.49 -16.95
N VAL A 402 -3.64 11.43 -17.47
CA VAL A 402 -2.93 10.29 -18.03
C VAL A 402 -3.38 10.11 -19.47
N THR A 403 -2.44 9.99 -20.40
CA THR A 403 -2.71 9.67 -21.80
C THR A 403 -1.98 8.37 -22.14
N LEU A 404 -2.74 7.38 -22.55
CA LEU A 404 -2.28 6.07 -22.95
C LEU A 404 -2.49 5.88 -24.45
N LYS A 405 -1.53 5.27 -25.14
CA LYS A 405 -1.67 4.82 -26.51
C LYS A 405 -1.22 3.37 -26.54
N ASN A 406 -2.16 2.47 -26.72
CA ASN A 406 -1.91 1.04 -26.71
C ASN A 406 -2.13 0.45 -28.10
N HIS A 407 -1.11 -0.22 -28.63
CA HIS A 407 -1.18 -1.05 -29.83
C HIS A 407 -1.07 -2.51 -29.40
N SER A 408 -1.92 -3.38 -29.88
CA SER A 408 -1.85 -4.80 -29.56
C SER A 408 -2.19 -5.67 -30.75
N GLU A 409 -1.47 -6.76 -30.90
CA GLU A 409 -1.74 -7.86 -31.81
C GLU A 409 -1.95 -9.13 -30.98
N ASN A 410 -3.14 -9.72 -31.10
CA ASN A 410 -3.52 -10.91 -30.36
C ASN A 410 -3.89 -12.00 -31.33
N SER A 411 -3.22 -13.14 -31.26
CA SER A 411 -3.53 -14.31 -32.06
C SER A 411 -3.85 -15.49 -31.15
N GLY A 412 -4.90 -16.22 -31.43
CA GLY A 412 -5.31 -17.33 -30.59
C GLY A 412 -6.06 -18.42 -31.35
N ALA A 413 -5.91 -19.65 -30.93
CA ALA A 413 -6.65 -20.79 -31.47
C ALA A 413 -7.18 -21.68 -30.36
N SER A 414 -8.38 -22.22 -30.57
CA SER A 414 -9.05 -23.14 -29.66
C SER A 414 -9.02 -24.55 -30.21
N PHE A 415 -8.76 -25.52 -29.35
CA PHE A 415 -8.60 -26.95 -29.68
C PHE A 415 -9.37 -27.82 -28.71
N ASP A 416 -9.76 -29.02 -29.18
CA ASP A 416 -10.41 -30.03 -28.35
C ASP A 416 -9.44 -30.83 -27.46
N ARG A 417 -8.14 -30.59 -27.58
CA ARG A 417 -7.06 -31.17 -26.76
C ARG A 417 -5.85 -30.26 -26.70
N ASN A 418 -4.94 -30.58 -25.80
CA ASN A 418 -3.66 -29.86 -25.75
C ASN A 418 -2.80 -30.24 -26.95
N VAL A 419 -2.51 -29.28 -27.81
CA VAL A 419 -1.67 -29.45 -29.00
C VAL A 419 -0.31 -28.75 -28.89
N SER A 420 -0.01 -28.09 -27.76
CA SER A 420 1.25 -27.36 -27.58
C SER A 420 2.47 -28.25 -27.81
N ASN A 421 2.42 -29.50 -27.36
CA ASN A 421 3.50 -30.47 -27.54
C ASN A 421 3.61 -30.95 -29.00
N LEU A 422 2.48 -31.03 -29.75
CA LEU A 422 2.47 -31.40 -31.16
C LEU A 422 3.09 -30.29 -32.02
N LEU A 423 2.89 -29.04 -31.69
CA LEU A 423 3.44 -27.88 -32.38
C LEU A 423 4.90 -27.58 -31.93
N GLY A 424 5.36 -28.20 -30.86
CA GLY A 424 6.69 -28.04 -30.31
C GLY A 424 6.96 -26.65 -29.69
N LYS A 425 8.24 -26.35 -29.44
CA LYS A 425 8.65 -25.10 -28.75
C LYS A 425 8.28 -23.82 -29.52
N SER A 426 8.07 -23.89 -30.83
CA SER A 426 7.70 -22.77 -31.69
C SER A 426 6.18 -22.62 -31.88
N TRP A 427 5.36 -23.28 -31.08
CA TRP A 427 3.90 -23.24 -31.22
C TRP A 427 3.34 -21.82 -31.27
N SER A 428 3.93 -20.88 -30.52
CA SER A 428 3.53 -19.48 -30.51
C SER A 428 3.71 -18.80 -31.86
N ASP A 429 4.79 -19.09 -32.57
CA ASP A 429 5.03 -18.55 -33.91
C ASP A 429 4.06 -19.15 -34.90
N SER A 430 3.78 -20.46 -34.77
CA SER A 430 2.79 -21.15 -35.61
C SER A 430 1.38 -20.53 -35.44
N ILE A 431 0.96 -20.18 -34.22
CA ILE A 431 -0.31 -19.49 -33.96
C ILE A 431 -0.31 -18.09 -34.60
N ARG A 432 0.73 -17.31 -34.36
CA ARG A 432 0.82 -15.92 -34.85
C ARG A 432 0.85 -15.87 -36.39
N LEU A 433 1.57 -16.77 -37.03
CA LEU A 433 1.74 -16.81 -38.50
C LEU A 433 0.63 -17.57 -39.23
N PHE A 434 -0.38 -18.07 -38.53
CA PHE A 434 -1.45 -18.91 -39.10
C PHE A 434 -0.91 -20.15 -39.80
N SER A 435 0.22 -20.71 -39.33
CA SER A 435 0.92 -21.84 -39.93
C SER A 435 0.66 -23.15 -39.20
N LEU A 436 -0.57 -23.35 -38.70
CA LEU A 436 -0.97 -24.52 -37.91
C LEU A 436 -1.20 -25.79 -38.77
N GLY A 437 -1.39 -25.62 -40.06
CA GLY A 437 -1.48 -26.75 -41.03
C GLY A 437 -2.50 -27.81 -40.66
N GLU A 438 -2.07 -29.06 -40.72
CA GLU A 438 -2.89 -30.24 -40.46
C GLU A 438 -3.41 -30.28 -39.01
N THR A 439 -2.66 -29.78 -38.04
CA THR A 439 -3.07 -29.73 -36.62
C THR A 439 -4.32 -28.89 -36.42
N LEU A 440 -4.41 -27.73 -37.10
CA LEU A 440 -5.62 -26.91 -37.02
C LEU A 440 -6.84 -27.60 -37.61
N ASN A 441 -6.65 -28.29 -38.78
CA ASN A 441 -7.74 -28.99 -39.41
C ASN A 441 -8.19 -30.24 -38.63
N ALA A 442 -7.28 -30.91 -37.93
CA ALA A 442 -7.58 -32.13 -37.19
C ALA A 442 -8.23 -31.86 -35.84
N TYR A 443 -7.77 -30.83 -35.11
CA TYR A 443 -8.13 -30.60 -33.70
C TYR A 443 -8.68 -29.20 -33.42
N GLY A 444 -8.59 -28.31 -34.40
CA GLY A 444 -8.99 -26.90 -34.26
C GLY A 444 -10.50 -26.71 -34.19
N ILE A 445 -10.93 -25.74 -33.41
CA ILE A 445 -12.31 -25.30 -33.29
C ILE A 445 -12.46 -23.93 -33.93
N SER A 446 -11.61 -23.00 -33.51
CA SER A 446 -11.58 -21.63 -34.05
C SER A 446 -10.16 -21.08 -34.01
N HIS A 447 -9.88 -20.11 -34.88
CA HIS A 447 -8.66 -19.34 -34.86
C HIS A 447 -9.01 -17.86 -35.06
N ALA A 448 -8.36 -16.98 -34.33
CA ALA A 448 -8.62 -15.54 -34.39
C ALA A 448 -7.31 -14.74 -34.35
N ASN A 449 -7.31 -13.65 -35.12
CA ASN A 449 -6.29 -12.60 -35.02
C ASN A 449 -6.97 -11.26 -34.85
N VAL A 450 -6.47 -10.45 -33.91
CA VAL A 450 -7.02 -9.13 -33.57
C VAL A 450 -5.87 -8.13 -33.47
N LEU A 451 -5.89 -7.15 -34.37
CA LEU A 451 -5.04 -5.98 -34.27
C LEU A 451 -5.88 -4.82 -33.68
N ALA A 452 -5.39 -4.20 -32.61
CA ALA A 452 -6.11 -3.12 -31.98
C ALA A 452 -5.18 -1.94 -31.63
N PHE A 453 -5.76 -0.74 -31.74
CA PHE A 453 -5.18 0.51 -31.30
C PHE A 453 -6.16 1.24 -30.38
N ALA A 454 -5.74 1.59 -29.17
CA ALA A 454 -6.63 2.16 -28.16
C ALA A 454 -5.99 3.37 -27.46
N PRO A 455 -6.12 4.58 -28.04
CA PRO A 455 -5.78 5.82 -27.34
C PRO A 455 -6.80 6.11 -26.24
N THR A 456 -6.32 6.38 -25.04
CA THR A 456 -7.14 6.64 -23.85
C THR A 456 -6.60 7.86 -23.12
N THR A 457 -7.50 8.77 -22.71
CA THR A 457 -7.19 9.91 -21.86
C THR A 457 -8.02 9.84 -20.58
N ILE A 458 -7.31 9.84 -19.43
CA ILE A 458 -7.94 9.86 -18.11
C ILE A 458 -7.59 11.19 -17.45
N THR A 459 -8.60 11.89 -16.97
CA THR A 459 -8.43 13.17 -16.26
C THR A 459 -9.16 13.11 -14.94
N ASN A 460 -8.45 13.35 -13.84
CA ASN A 460 -9.00 13.40 -12.50
C ASN A 460 -8.71 14.76 -11.87
N ALA A 461 -9.71 15.33 -11.20
CA ALA A 461 -9.56 16.53 -10.41
C ALA A 461 -10.33 16.36 -9.10
N LYS A 462 -9.70 16.70 -7.98
CA LYS A 462 -10.33 16.65 -6.65
C LYS A 462 -10.01 17.93 -5.89
N LEU A 463 -11.02 18.47 -5.23
CA LEU A 463 -10.86 19.48 -4.20
C LEU A 463 -11.47 18.93 -2.91
N GLU A 464 -10.69 18.90 -1.86
CA GLU A 464 -11.13 18.51 -0.52
C GLU A 464 -10.89 19.66 0.45
N ILE A 465 -11.89 19.94 1.28
CA ILE A 465 -11.87 20.99 2.29
C ILE A 465 -12.23 20.34 3.62
N GLU A 466 -11.40 20.54 4.61
CA GLU A 466 -11.60 20.02 5.97
C GLU A 466 -11.52 21.16 6.97
N LYS A 467 -12.47 21.21 7.90
CA LYS A 467 -12.43 22.08 9.07
C LYS A 467 -12.55 21.23 10.32
N SER A 468 -11.58 21.34 11.18
CA SER A 468 -11.50 20.64 12.45
C SER A 468 -11.56 21.64 13.59
N ILE A 469 -12.45 21.41 14.56
CA ILE A 469 -12.75 22.31 15.67
C ILE A 469 -12.66 21.50 16.95
N ASP A 470 -11.75 21.85 17.84
CA ASP A 470 -11.71 21.30 19.19
C ASP A 470 -12.72 22.08 20.04
N ILE A 471 -13.60 21.36 20.72
CA ILE A 471 -14.68 21.99 21.50
C ILE A 471 -14.08 22.51 22.80
N PRO A 472 -14.18 23.83 23.10
CA PRO A 472 -13.63 24.40 24.32
C PRO A 472 -14.14 23.71 25.59
N HIS A 473 -13.27 23.56 26.57
CA HIS A 473 -13.53 22.91 27.85
C HIS A 473 -13.93 21.44 27.81
N THR A 474 -13.68 20.78 26.68
CA THR A 474 -13.86 19.33 26.50
C THR A 474 -12.71 18.80 25.64
N ASP A 475 -12.52 17.49 25.64
CA ASP A 475 -11.64 16.82 24.69
C ASP A 475 -12.40 16.39 23.41
N ASP A 476 -13.59 16.92 23.23
CA ASP A 476 -14.46 16.60 22.10
C ASP A 476 -14.00 17.35 20.85
N LYS A 477 -14.30 16.78 19.69
CA LYS A 477 -13.91 17.36 18.41
C LYS A 477 -15.01 17.23 17.36
N LEU A 478 -15.22 18.31 16.62
CA LEU A 478 -16.05 18.33 15.43
C LEU A 478 -15.15 18.43 14.19
N THR A 479 -15.31 17.52 13.26
CA THR A 479 -14.64 17.57 11.96
C THR A 479 -15.68 17.64 10.86
N LEU A 480 -15.57 18.65 10.01
CA LEU A 480 -16.39 18.84 8.83
C LEU A 480 -15.50 18.63 7.61
N ASN A 481 -15.93 17.78 6.70
CA ASN A 481 -15.23 17.52 5.44
C ASN A 481 -16.19 17.67 4.27
N ALA A 482 -15.74 18.34 3.20
CA ALA A 482 -16.45 18.42 1.95
C ALA A 482 -15.47 18.17 0.81
N SER A 483 -15.88 17.40 -0.17
CA SER A 483 -15.05 17.16 -1.35
C SER A 483 -15.87 17.12 -2.64
N VAL A 484 -15.24 17.56 -3.73
CA VAL A 484 -15.72 17.39 -5.10
C VAL A 484 -14.65 16.68 -5.89
N TYR A 485 -15.03 15.59 -6.54
CA TYR A 485 -14.15 14.79 -7.38
C TYR A 485 -14.77 14.64 -8.76
N ARG A 486 -13.97 14.86 -9.80
CA ARG A 486 -14.33 14.56 -11.17
C ARG A 486 -13.33 13.58 -11.76
N ALA A 487 -13.83 12.53 -12.40
CA ALA A 487 -13.04 11.58 -13.18
C ALA A 487 -13.62 11.48 -14.59
N ARG A 488 -12.85 11.82 -15.62
CA ARG A 488 -13.24 11.62 -17.01
C ARG A 488 -12.30 10.68 -17.72
N THR A 489 -12.86 9.68 -18.38
CA THR A 489 -12.13 8.75 -19.24
C THR A 489 -12.70 8.85 -20.65
N ALA A 490 -11.88 9.26 -21.60
CA ALA A 490 -12.20 9.23 -23.02
C ALA A 490 -11.28 8.22 -23.70
N GLN A 491 -11.88 7.25 -24.38
CA GLN A 491 -11.17 6.18 -25.06
C GLN A 491 -11.72 5.98 -26.46
N GLU A 492 -10.82 5.86 -27.42
CA GLU A 492 -11.14 5.39 -28.75
C GLU A 492 -10.53 4.00 -28.93
N THR A 493 -11.19 3.10 -29.60
CA THR A 493 -10.66 1.77 -29.91
C THR A 493 -10.91 1.46 -31.37
N PHE A 494 -9.82 1.25 -32.09
CA PHE A 494 -9.81 0.75 -33.45
C PHE A 494 -9.43 -0.72 -33.42
N SER A 495 -10.16 -1.58 -34.10
CA SER A 495 -9.82 -3.00 -34.16
C SER A 495 -10.11 -3.61 -35.51
N LEU A 496 -9.13 -4.40 -35.96
CA LEU A 496 -9.24 -5.30 -37.11
C LEU A 496 -9.19 -6.72 -36.61
N ARG A 497 -10.24 -7.49 -36.88
CA ARG A 497 -10.38 -8.86 -36.40
C ARG A 497 -10.64 -9.81 -37.55
N HIS A 498 -9.93 -10.93 -37.56
CA HIS A 498 -10.17 -12.08 -38.42
C HIS A 498 -10.48 -13.28 -37.56
N VAL A 499 -11.53 -14.02 -37.88
CA VAL A 499 -11.92 -15.25 -37.18
C VAL A 499 -12.19 -16.32 -38.20
N ASP A 500 -11.52 -17.48 -38.05
CA ASP A 500 -11.78 -18.70 -38.79
C ASP A 500 -12.52 -19.68 -37.86
N TYR A 501 -13.76 -20.03 -38.19
CA TYR A 501 -14.53 -21.07 -37.55
C TYR A 501 -14.25 -22.39 -38.22
N ILE A 502 -13.23 -23.15 -37.74
CA ILE A 502 -12.64 -24.30 -38.43
C ILE A 502 -13.66 -25.38 -38.69
N ARG A 503 -14.47 -25.73 -37.67
CA ARG A 503 -15.47 -26.81 -37.76
C ARG A 503 -16.65 -26.48 -38.68
N ASN A 504 -16.91 -25.19 -38.94
CA ASN A 504 -17.95 -24.74 -39.85
C ASN A 504 -17.43 -24.26 -41.19
N ALA A 505 -16.11 -24.26 -41.41
CA ALA A 505 -15.45 -23.71 -42.57
C ALA A 505 -15.88 -22.28 -42.94
N GLN A 506 -16.21 -21.48 -41.91
CA GLN A 506 -16.65 -20.06 -42.04
C GLN A 506 -15.51 -19.13 -41.65
N LYS A 507 -15.41 -18.01 -42.34
CA LYS A 507 -14.46 -16.93 -42.03
C LYS A 507 -15.21 -15.63 -41.84
N GLN A 508 -14.83 -14.88 -40.83
CA GLN A 508 -15.38 -13.57 -40.54
C GLN A 508 -14.26 -12.56 -40.35
N SER A 509 -14.42 -11.41 -40.98
CA SER A 509 -13.49 -10.30 -40.82
C SER A 509 -14.26 -9.04 -40.46
N GLN A 510 -13.74 -8.30 -39.50
CA GLN A 510 -14.40 -7.11 -38.97
C GLN A 510 -13.40 -5.98 -38.84
N HIS A 511 -13.76 -4.79 -39.31
CA HIS A 511 -13.06 -3.54 -39.00
C HIS A 511 -14.00 -2.68 -38.16
N GLN A 512 -13.62 -2.37 -36.95
CA GLN A 512 -14.48 -1.75 -35.94
C GLN A 512 -13.84 -0.50 -35.35
N TYR A 513 -14.67 0.48 -35.05
CA TYR A 513 -14.31 1.66 -34.27
C TYR A 513 -15.29 1.84 -33.11
N ARG A 514 -14.77 2.14 -31.93
CA ARG A 514 -15.55 2.41 -30.73
C ARG A 514 -15.05 3.68 -30.08
N ASN A 515 -15.99 4.57 -29.69
CA ASN A 515 -15.71 5.80 -28.97
C ASN A 515 -16.46 5.80 -27.63
N GLU A 516 -15.70 5.81 -26.54
CA GLU A 516 -16.20 5.74 -25.17
C GLU A 516 -15.84 7.02 -24.41
N ASP A 517 -16.82 7.67 -23.81
CA ASP A 517 -16.63 8.84 -22.94
C ASP A 517 -17.40 8.62 -21.63
N HIS A 518 -16.68 8.62 -20.53
CA HIS A 518 -17.22 8.44 -19.18
C HIS A 518 -16.82 9.65 -18.34
N ASP A 519 -17.80 10.42 -17.87
CA ASP A 519 -17.61 11.58 -17.00
C ASP A 519 -18.34 11.36 -15.67
N LYS A 520 -17.56 11.11 -14.62
CA LYS A 520 -18.05 10.87 -13.27
C LYS A 520 -17.78 12.08 -12.38
N TRP A 521 -18.81 12.52 -11.67
CA TRP A 521 -18.72 13.49 -10.59
C TRP A 521 -19.14 12.85 -9.27
N THR A 522 -18.41 13.14 -8.21
CA THR A 522 -18.72 12.72 -6.85
C THR A 522 -18.64 13.93 -5.94
N TRP A 523 -19.69 14.19 -5.17
CA TRP A 523 -19.76 15.21 -4.13
C TRP A 523 -19.92 14.50 -2.79
N THR A 524 -19.08 14.84 -1.82
CA THR A 524 -19.13 14.25 -0.49
C THR A 524 -19.21 15.37 0.54
N ALA A 525 -20.12 15.24 1.49
CA ALA A 525 -20.19 16.07 2.68
C ALA A 525 -20.25 15.17 3.90
N GLN A 526 -19.43 15.46 4.91
CA GLN A 526 -19.30 14.62 6.08
C GLN A 526 -19.17 15.51 7.33
N ALA A 527 -19.87 15.14 8.39
CA ALA A 527 -19.71 15.68 9.74
C ALA A 527 -19.37 14.51 10.68
N ASN A 528 -18.35 14.66 11.46
CA ASN A 528 -17.95 13.70 12.48
C ASN A 528 -17.79 14.40 13.82
N TYR A 529 -18.48 13.91 14.84
CA TYR A 529 -18.37 14.39 16.22
C TYR A 529 -17.79 13.29 17.10
N LEU A 530 -16.61 13.55 17.65
CA LEU A 530 -15.95 12.70 18.62
C LEU A 530 -16.31 13.18 20.03
N LEU A 531 -16.87 12.28 20.81
CA LEU A 531 -17.22 12.45 22.22
C LEU A 531 -16.23 11.64 23.07
N ARG A 532 -15.33 12.30 23.78
CA ARG A 532 -14.46 11.64 24.75
C ARG A 532 -15.17 11.55 26.11
N TRP A 533 -15.76 10.37 26.37
CA TRP A 533 -16.52 10.14 27.57
C TRP A 533 -15.64 10.07 28.83
N SER A 534 -14.48 9.44 28.71
CA SER A 534 -13.47 9.32 29.77
C SER A 534 -12.10 9.00 29.14
N ASP A 535 -11.05 8.92 29.98
CA ASP A 535 -9.70 8.50 29.52
C ASP A 535 -9.67 7.15 28.84
N HIS A 536 -10.73 6.34 28.99
CA HIS A 536 -10.77 4.98 28.47
C HIS A 536 -11.88 4.74 27.46
N HIS A 537 -12.87 5.61 27.37
CA HIS A 537 -14.06 5.42 26.55
C HIS A 537 -14.28 6.62 25.63
N SER A 538 -14.37 6.37 24.34
CA SER A 538 -14.72 7.38 23.35
C SER A 538 -15.85 6.86 22.46
N PHE A 539 -16.73 7.78 22.05
CA PHE A 539 -17.79 7.52 21.09
C PHE A 539 -17.63 8.48 19.93
N SER A 540 -17.95 8.04 18.73
CA SER A 540 -17.99 8.91 17.59
C SER A 540 -19.29 8.70 16.81
N GLY A 541 -19.90 9.81 16.40
CA GLY A 541 -21.01 9.83 15.49
C GLY A 541 -20.62 10.50 14.20
N LYS A 542 -20.71 9.79 13.08
CA LYS A 542 -20.41 10.30 11.76
C LYS A 542 -21.63 10.25 10.88
N LEU A 543 -21.93 11.37 10.22
CA LEU A 543 -22.93 11.47 9.19
C LEU A 543 -22.23 11.85 7.88
N SER A 544 -22.41 11.06 6.84
CA SER A 544 -21.82 11.29 5.53
C SER A 544 -22.89 11.18 4.45
N TYR A 545 -22.88 12.13 3.54
CA TYR A 545 -23.68 12.09 2.33
C TYR A 545 -22.77 12.16 1.12
N GLU A 546 -22.94 11.20 0.22
CA GLU A 546 -22.22 11.16 -1.05
C GLU A 546 -23.22 11.10 -2.20
N ARG A 547 -22.98 11.91 -3.19
CA ARG A 547 -23.72 11.89 -4.45
C ARG A 547 -22.76 11.61 -5.60
N ASP A 548 -23.06 10.55 -6.34
CA ASP A 548 -22.39 10.17 -7.58
C ASP A 548 -23.25 10.52 -8.77
N GLN A 549 -22.62 10.99 -9.84
CA GLN A 549 -23.23 11.12 -11.15
C GLN A 549 -22.24 10.71 -12.22
N LEU A 550 -22.55 9.64 -12.93
CA LEU A 550 -21.78 9.15 -14.07
C LEU A 550 -22.60 9.33 -15.35
N ASN A 551 -22.08 10.09 -16.30
CA ASN A 551 -22.58 10.15 -17.65
C ASN A 551 -21.64 9.34 -18.55
N SER A 552 -22.18 8.42 -19.29
CA SER A 552 -21.42 7.52 -20.16
C SER A 552 -22.02 7.50 -21.55
N SER A 553 -21.16 7.60 -22.56
CA SER A 553 -21.49 7.42 -23.97
C SER A 553 -20.53 6.39 -24.55
N ASP A 554 -21.06 5.38 -25.21
CA ASP A 554 -20.34 4.29 -25.84
C ASP A 554 -20.91 4.12 -27.25
N GLN A 555 -20.19 4.60 -28.24
CA GLN A 555 -20.60 4.60 -29.63
C GLN A 555 -19.77 3.59 -30.40
N PHE A 556 -20.43 2.66 -31.09
CA PHE A 556 -19.79 1.58 -31.80
C PHE A 556 -20.10 1.65 -33.30
N TYR A 557 -19.10 1.42 -34.14
CA TYR A 557 -19.16 1.55 -35.59
C TYR A 557 -18.53 0.33 -36.27
N GLN A 558 -19.19 -0.20 -37.29
CA GLN A 558 -18.74 -1.31 -38.13
C GLN A 558 -18.24 -0.79 -39.48
N LEU A 559 -16.97 -0.39 -39.54
CA LEU A 559 -16.40 0.28 -40.74
C LEU A 559 -16.35 -0.64 -41.97
N HIS A 560 -16.25 -1.95 -41.79
CA HIS A 560 -16.26 -2.93 -42.87
C HIS A 560 -17.57 -3.00 -43.66
N HIS A 561 -18.63 -2.37 -43.19
CA HIS A 561 -19.88 -2.24 -43.92
C HIS A 561 -19.90 -1.06 -44.92
N LEU A 562 -18.91 -0.18 -44.87
CA LEU A 562 -18.83 0.98 -45.74
C LEU A 562 -18.28 0.62 -47.12
N PRO A 563 -18.89 1.17 -48.21
CA PRO A 563 -18.38 0.99 -49.57
C PRO A 563 -16.95 1.53 -49.72
N GLY A 564 -16.03 0.72 -50.29
CA GLY A 564 -14.63 1.10 -50.47
C GLY A 564 -13.77 1.09 -49.22
N TRP A 565 -14.33 0.81 -48.05
CA TRP A 565 -13.59 0.64 -46.77
C TRP A 565 -13.18 -0.82 -46.63
N THR A 566 -12.03 -1.16 -47.13
CA THR A 566 -11.56 -2.55 -47.14
C THR A 566 -10.79 -2.91 -45.82
N LEU A 567 -10.59 -4.18 -45.57
CA LEU A 567 -9.77 -4.66 -44.44
C LEU A 567 -8.26 -4.33 -44.56
N GLN A 568 -7.84 -3.82 -45.72
CA GLN A 568 -6.48 -3.31 -45.96
C GLN A 568 -6.36 -1.82 -45.69
N SER A 569 -7.47 -1.13 -45.34
CA SER A 569 -7.42 0.25 -44.93
C SER A 569 -6.61 0.40 -43.64
N ASP A 570 -5.93 1.53 -43.50
CA ASP A 570 -5.20 1.87 -42.29
C ASP A 570 -6.11 1.78 -41.04
N VAL A 571 -5.76 0.94 -40.09
CA VAL A 571 -6.64 0.61 -38.95
C VAL A 571 -7.01 1.84 -38.13
N GLU A 572 -6.15 2.84 -38.08
CA GLU A 572 -6.33 4.07 -37.28
C GLU A 572 -7.07 5.18 -38.03
N LYS A 573 -7.41 5.02 -39.32
CA LYS A 573 -8.12 6.02 -40.07
C LYS A 573 -9.63 5.92 -39.89
N LEU A 574 -10.27 7.08 -39.77
CA LEU A 574 -11.72 7.21 -39.80
C LEU A 574 -12.19 7.77 -41.17
N PRO A 575 -13.36 7.34 -41.65
CA PRO A 575 -14.03 8.00 -42.75
C PRO A 575 -14.52 9.41 -42.33
N ASN A 576 -15.02 10.18 -43.27
CA ASN A 576 -15.69 11.43 -42.94
C ASN A 576 -16.92 11.16 -42.05
N ASN A 577 -17.40 12.20 -41.36
CA ASN A 577 -18.46 12.05 -40.35
C ASN A 577 -19.77 11.47 -40.94
N ASP A 578 -20.13 11.79 -42.16
CA ASP A 578 -21.36 11.29 -42.78
C ASP A 578 -21.31 9.80 -43.05
N LEU A 579 -20.17 9.31 -43.54
CA LEU A 579 -19.93 7.88 -43.72
C LEU A 579 -19.79 7.17 -42.38
N LEU A 580 -19.12 7.80 -41.39
CA LEU A 580 -19.01 7.23 -40.07
C LEU A 580 -20.37 6.99 -39.44
N GLN A 581 -21.32 7.91 -39.59
CA GLN A 581 -22.67 7.73 -39.07
C GLN A 581 -23.43 6.59 -39.79
N GLN A 582 -23.16 6.32 -41.07
CA GLN A 582 -23.71 5.17 -41.77
C GLN A 582 -23.16 3.81 -41.24
N ALA A 583 -21.94 3.80 -40.73
CA ALA A 583 -21.33 2.62 -40.13
C ALA A 583 -21.78 2.37 -38.68
N LYS A 584 -22.58 3.27 -38.09
CA LYS A 584 -22.96 3.17 -36.68
C LYS A 584 -23.80 1.93 -36.40
N ASP A 585 -23.34 1.09 -35.51
CA ASP A 585 -24.09 -0.02 -34.98
C ASP A 585 -24.91 0.43 -33.77
N SER A 586 -26.16 0.78 -34.02
CA SER A 586 -27.09 1.30 -33.02
C SER A 586 -27.48 0.22 -31.97
N ARG A 587 -27.30 -1.06 -32.30
CA ARG A 587 -27.58 -2.17 -31.35
C ARG A 587 -26.51 -2.29 -30.28
N ASN A 588 -25.25 -2.03 -30.60
CA ASN A 588 -24.12 -2.08 -29.66
C ASN A 588 -23.72 -0.68 -29.14
N SER A 589 -24.29 0.41 -29.74
CA SER A 589 -24.10 1.77 -29.21
C SER A 589 -25.09 2.06 -28.10
N LYS A 590 -24.60 2.63 -27.00
CA LYS A 590 -25.41 2.95 -25.83
C LYS A 590 -24.95 4.23 -25.14
N SER A 591 -25.84 4.83 -24.38
CA SER A 591 -25.50 5.85 -23.40
C SER A 591 -26.26 5.63 -22.11
N TYR A 592 -25.71 6.07 -20.99
CA TYR A 592 -26.42 5.95 -19.72
C TYR A 592 -25.99 7.03 -18.73
N GLN A 593 -26.92 7.32 -17.82
CA GLN A 593 -26.70 8.21 -16.67
C GLN A 593 -26.96 7.42 -15.40
N ASP A 594 -25.92 7.16 -14.62
CA ASP A 594 -26.02 6.53 -13.30
C ASP A 594 -25.90 7.61 -12.21
N ARG A 595 -26.91 7.74 -11.38
CA ARG A 595 -26.97 8.69 -10.26
C ARG A 595 -27.15 7.92 -8.98
N GLY A 596 -26.20 8.07 -8.08
CA GLY A 596 -26.20 7.46 -6.76
C GLY A 596 -26.31 8.51 -5.65
N ASN A 597 -27.07 8.21 -4.62
CA ASN A 597 -27.07 8.90 -3.35
C ASN A 597 -26.78 7.88 -2.26
N ASN A 598 -25.79 8.14 -1.45
CA ASN A 598 -25.34 7.28 -0.37
C ASN A 598 -25.34 8.08 0.93
N LEU A 599 -26.21 7.71 1.86
CA LEU A 599 -26.28 8.29 3.20
C LEU A 599 -25.75 7.28 4.18
N VAL A 600 -24.74 7.66 4.94
CA VAL A 600 -24.11 6.82 5.94
C VAL A 600 -24.19 7.48 7.32
N GLY A 601 -24.85 6.81 8.26
CA GLY A 601 -24.76 7.09 9.69
C GLY A 601 -23.83 6.04 10.30
N GLU A 602 -22.71 6.44 10.89
CA GLU A 602 -21.75 5.52 11.51
C GLU A 602 -21.64 5.85 13.01
N LEU A 603 -21.77 4.81 13.81
CA LEU A 603 -21.59 4.89 15.27
C LEU A 603 -20.36 4.06 15.63
N ASP A 604 -19.43 4.69 16.29
CA ASP A 604 -18.21 4.03 16.72
C ASP A 604 -18.08 4.12 18.24
N TYR A 605 -17.63 3.03 18.81
CA TYR A 605 -17.26 2.94 20.21
C TYR A 605 -15.82 2.46 20.32
N MET A 606 -15.04 3.18 21.11
CA MET A 606 -13.66 2.82 21.41
C MET A 606 -13.44 2.71 22.90
N PHE A 607 -12.80 1.61 23.27
CA PHE A 607 -12.34 1.37 24.63
C PHE A 607 -10.84 1.15 24.60
N GLN A 608 -10.11 1.98 25.35
CA GLN A 608 -8.66 1.85 25.49
C GLN A 608 -8.29 1.92 26.99
N LYS A 609 -7.78 0.84 27.54
CA LYS A 609 -7.30 0.78 28.92
C LYS A 609 -6.00 0.04 29.03
N GLY A 610 -4.93 0.77 29.30
CA GLY A 610 -3.60 0.22 29.45
C GLY A 610 -3.12 -0.53 28.20
N LYS A 611 -3.30 -1.85 28.19
CA LYS A 611 -2.80 -2.74 27.14
C LYS A 611 -3.90 -3.27 26.20
N TYR A 612 -5.13 -2.90 26.42
CA TYR A 612 -6.30 -3.40 25.68
C TYR A 612 -6.89 -2.27 24.84
N ASP A 613 -7.22 -2.60 23.60
CA ASP A 613 -7.88 -1.72 22.65
C ASP A 613 -9.05 -2.49 22.02
N LEU A 614 -10.26 -1.95 22.13
CA LEU A 614 -11.47 -2.46 21.48
C LEU A 614 -12.11 -1.34 20.68
N ASN A 615 -12.34 -1.59 19.40
CA ASN A 615 -13.05 -0.68 18.51
C ASN A 615 -14.23 -1.42 17.89
N VAL A 616 -15.42 -0.85 17.99
CA VAL A 616 -16.65 -1.34 17.38
C VAL A 616 -17.23 -0.21 16.54
N SER A 617 -17.38 -0.45 15.24
CA SER A 617 -17.97 0.48 14.27
C SER A 617 -19.19 -0.16 13.61
N ILE A 618 -20.29 0.58 13.55
CA ILE A 618 -21.53 0.15 12.94
C ILE A 618 -21.97 1.18 11.90
N PRO A 619 -21.47 1.07 10.66
CA PRO A 619 -21.94 1.89 9.54
C PRO A 619 -23.34 1.42 9.09
N LEU A 620 -24.31 2.33 9.16
CA LEU A 620 -25.66 2.15 8.65
C LEU A 620 -25.76 2.91 7.33
N ARG A 621 -25.71 2.19 6.22
CA ARG A 621 -25.66 2.80 4.88
C ARG A 621 -27.00 2.64 4.18
N TYR A 622 -27.59 3.75 3.73
CA TYR A 622 -28.71 3.76 2.80
C TYR A 622 -28.21 4.23 1.44
N VAL A 623 -28.32 3.35 0.45
CA VAL A 623 -27.86 3.58 -0.92
C VAL A 623 -29.08 3.61 -1.83
N HIS A 624 -29.25 4.70 -2.56
CA HIS A 624 -30.27 4.84 -3.60
C HIS A 624 -29.60 5.15 -4.93
N ARG A 625 -29.81 4.28 -5.92
CA ARG A 625 -29.27 4.48 -7.27
C ARG A 625 -30.38 4.48 -8.32
N LYS A 626 -30.18 5.33 -9.32
CA LYS A 626 -31.02 5.43 -10.50
C LYS A 626 -30.13 5.41 -11.74
N LEU A 627 -30.35 4.43 -12.61
CA LEU A 627 -29.71 4.33 -13.92
C LEU A 627 -30.74 4.60 -15.01
N ASN A 628 -30.52 5.63 -15.82
CA ASN A 628 -31.21 5.82 -17.08
C ASN A 628 -30.34 5.28 -18.21
N PHE A 629 -30.81 4.31 -18.93
CA PHE A 629 -30.09 3.61 -19.99
C PHE A 629 -30.79 3.88 -21.32
N PHE A 630 -30.02 4.20 -22.37
CA PHE A 630 -30.49 4.53 -23.71
C PHE A 630 -29.74 3.70 -24.75
N GLN A 631 -30.44 2.86 -25.47
CA GLN A 631 -29.96 2.04 -26.56
C GLN A 631 -31.12 1.85 -27.54
N LYS A 632 -30.84 1.73 -28.82
CA LYS A 632 -31.92 1.55 -29.85
C LYS A 632 -32.89 0.43 -29.43
N ASN A 633 -34.16 0.76 -29.29
CA ASN A 633 -35.26 -0.14 -28.88
C ASN A 633 -35.12 -0.74 -27.45
N ASN A 634 -34.28 -0.14 -26.59
CA ASN A 634 -34.10 -0.63 -25.24
C ASN A 634 -33.80 0.53 -24.27
N ASP A 635 -34.71 1.50 -24.21
CA ASP A 635 -34.63 2.61 -23.28
C ASP A 635 -35.24 2.17 -21.95
N GLN A 636 -34.44 2.20 -20.87
CA GLN A 636 -34.84 1.71 -19.56
C GLN A 636 -34.37 2.61 -18.44
N THR A 637 -35.17 2.62 -17.37
CA THR A 637 -34.75 3.21 -16.09
C THR A 637 -34.80 2.17 -15.00
N VAL A 638 -33.66 1.93 -14.35
CA VAL A 638 -33.52 0.99 -13.25
C VAL A 638 -33.31 1.73 -11.95
N TYR A 639 -34.09 1.40 -10.92
CA TYR A 639 -33.93 1.92 -9.57
C TYR A 639 -33.51 0.81 -8.63
N ARG A 640 -32.61 1.10 -7.70
CA ARG A 640 -32.29 0.21 -6.60
C ARG A 640 -32.03 1.00 -5.33
N SER A 641 -32.74 0.63 -4.26
CA SER A 641 -32.57 1.21 -2.93
C SER A 641 -32.30 0.09 -1.95
N GLN A 642 -31.26 0.24 -1.15
CA GLN A 642 -30.84 -0.77 -0.20
C GLN A 642 -30.38 -0.13 1.11
N PHE A 643 -30.66 -0.80 2.19
CA PHE A 643 -30.12 -0.46 3.51
C PHE A 643 -29.15 -1.54 3.93
N PHE A 644 -27.93 -1.16 4.28
CA PHE A 644 -26.83 -2.06 4.64
C PHE A 644 -26.38 -1.76 6.07
N PRO A 645 -26.65 -2.65 7.02
CA PRO A 645 -26.06 -2.61 8.34
C PRO A 645 -24.69 -3.33 8.30
N ASP A 646 -23.64 -2.55 8.11
CA ASP A 646 -22.29 -3.09 8.15
C ASP A 646 -21.78 -3.10 9.60
N VAL A 647 -20.79 -3.93 9.88
CA VAL A 647 -20.19 -4.08 11.22
C VAL A 647 -18.69 -4.25 11.08
N ASN A 648 -17.93 -3.53 11.90
CA ASN A 648 -16.50 -3.73 12.02
C ASN A 648 -16.15 -3.79 13.51
N VAL A 649 -15.55 -4.89 13.96
CA VAL A 649 -15.07 -5.07 15.33
C VAL A 649 -13.58 -5.35 15.28
N ARG A 650 -12.82 -4.62 16.05
CA ARG A 650 -11.38 -4.84 16.22
C ARG A 650 -11.03 -4.91 17.69
N PHE A 651 -10.31 -5.91 18.06
CA PHE A 651 -9.71 -6.08 19.35
C PHE A 651 -8.20 -6.23 19.21
N ALA A 652 -7.44 -5.54 20.03
CA ALA A 652 -5.98 -5.69 20.08
C ALA A 652 -5.49 -5.61 21.51
N THR A 653 -4.40 -6.31 21.81
CA THR A 653 -3.74 -6.20 23.09
C THR A 653 -2.23 -6.26 22.92
N TRP A 654 -1.54 -5.57 23.82
CA TRP A 654 -0.10 -5.51 23.87
C TRP A 654 0.38 -5.85 25.27
N LEU A 655 0.95 -7.02 25.45
CA LEU A 655 1.37 -7.55 26.74
C LEU A 655 2.90 -7.74 26.77
N GLY A 656 3.57 -6.90 27.55
CA GLY A 656 5.04 -6.91 27.71
C GLY A 656 5.74 -5.98 26.70
N GLY A 657 6.66 -5.19 27.14
CA GLY A 657 7.36 -4.18 26.34
C GLY A 657 7.93 -4.68 25.00
N GLN A 658 9.25 -4.78 24.85
CA GLN A 658 9.86 -5.30 23.60
C GLN A 658 9.95 -6.82 23.56
N THR A 659 9.93 -7.47 24.72
CA THR A 659 9.75 -8.91 24.88
C THR A 659 8.35 -9.13 25.42
N GLY A 660 7.55 -9.92 24.74
CA GLY A 660 6.17 -10.12 25.10
C GLY A 660 5.34 -10.64 23.96
N TYR A 661 4.06 -10.53 24.08
CA TYR A 661 3.14 -10.95 23.02
C TYR A 661 2.07 -9.90 22.72
N ASN A 662 1.67 -9.87 21.46
CA ASN A 662 0.61 -9.05 20.95
C ASN A 662 -0.34 -9.92 20.14
N TYR A 663 -1.61 -9.79 20.36
CA TYR A 663 -2.59 -10.35 19.45
C TYR A 663 -3.62 -9.31 19.05
N SER A 664 -4.03 -9.38 17.79
CA SER A 664 -5.15 -8.59 17.29
C SER A 664 -6.10 -9.49 16.52
N PHE A 665 -7.37 -9.17 16.65
CA PHE A 665 -8.44 -9.82 15.94
C PHE A 665 -9.35 -8.75 15.35
N SER A 666 -9.81 -8.95 14.12
CA SER A 666 -10.85 -8.11 13.54
C SER A 666 -11.86 -8.94 12.76
N TYR A 667 -13.10 -8.51 12.85
CA TYR A 667 -14.21 -9.01 12.04
C TYR A 667 -14.86 -7.85 11.31
N GLU A 668 -15.06 -7.99 9.99
CA GLU A 668 -15.74 -7.03 9.13
C GLU A 668 -16.87 -7.73 8.39
N LEU A 669 -18.07 -7.20 8.52
CA LEU A 669 -19.22 -7.51 7.66
C LEU A 669 -19.46 -6.33 6.74
N LYS A 670 -19.44 -6.57 5.44
CA LYS A 670 -19.63 -5.54 4.41
C LYS A 670 -20.60 -6.00 3.34
N HIS A 671 -21.47 -5.08 2.93
CA HIS A 671 -22.41 -5.32 1.83
C HIS A 671 -22.11 -4.38 0.67
N GLU A 672 -22.30 -4.86 -0.55
CA GLU A 672 -22.14 -4.06 -1.77
C GLU A 672 -23.29 -4.37 -2.75
N MET A 673 -23.69 -3.37 -3.52
CA MET A 673 -24.64 -3.55 -4.62
C MET A 673 -23.90 -3.99 -5.88
N PRO A 674 -24.48 -4.83 -6.74
CA PRO A 674 -23.94 -5.09 -8.07
C PRO A 674 -23.95 -3.80 -8.91
N MET A 675 -23.10 -3.76 -9.94
CA MET A 675 -23.08 -2.64 -10.89
C MET A 675 -24.47 -2.47 -11.54
N MET A 676 -25.02 -1.26 -11.48
CA MET A 676 -26.36 -0.97 -12.02
C MET A 676 -26.49 -1.29 -13.53
N LEU A 677 -25.41 -1.12 -14.28
CA LEU A 677 -25.40 -1.43 -15.72
C LEU A 677 -25.62 -2.93 -16.02
N LEU A 678 -25.20 -3.82 -15.11
CA LEU A 678 -25.41 -5.27 -15.24
C LEU A 678 -26.86 -5.69 -14.97
N LEU A 679 -27.65 -4.81 -14.35
CA LEU A 679 -29.08 -5.04 -14.08
C LEU A 679 -29.98 -4.65 -15.25
N VAL A 680 -29.43 -4.00 -16.27
CA VAL A 680 -30.16 -3.66 -17.51
C VAL A 680 -30.09 -4.85 -18.47
N PRO A 681 -31.19 -5.43 -18.93
CA PRO A 681 -31.16 -6.47 -19.95
C PRO A 681 -30.49 -5.99 -21.22
N GLN A 682 -29.30 -6.47 -21.50
CA GLN A 682 -28.53 -6.12 -22.70
C GLN A 682 -27.62 -7.28 -23.12
N THR A 683 -27.36 -7.33 -24.42
CA THR A 683 -26.42 -8.27 -25.02
C THR A 683 -25.34 -7.49 -25.76
N ASN A 684 -24.10 -7.85 -25.54
CA ASN A 684 -22.94 -7.34 -26.26
C ASN A 684 -22.33 -8.47 -27.10
N ASP A 685 -22.39 -8.36 -28.41
CA ASP A 685 -21.87 -9.31 -29.40
C ASP A 685 -20.81 -8.67 -30.32
N ILE A 686 -20.17 -7.61 -29.87
CA ILE A 686 -19.05 -6.94 -30.58
C ILE A 686 -17.93 -7.91 -30.89
N ASN A 687 -17.62 -8.80 -29.96
CA ASN A 687 -16.69 -9.90 -30.17
C ASN A 687 -17.46 -11.15 -30.63
N PRO A 688 -17.28 -11.64 -31.87
CA PRO A 688 -18.04 -12.76 -32.38
C PRO A 688 -17.73 -14.09 -31.69
N LEU A 689 -16.60 -14.21 -30.96
CA LEU A 689 -16.26 -15.38 -30.15
C LEU A 689 -16.69 -15.24 -28.69
N LEU A 690 -17.20 -14.05 -28.26
CA LEU A 690 -17.61 -13.82 -26.88
C LEU A 690 -18.86 -12.94 -26.85
N VAL A 691 -20.00 -13.52 -26.54
CA VAL A 691 -21.26 -12.82 -26.33
C VAL A 691 -21.47 -12.59 -24.85
N ILE A 692 -21.64 -11.35 -24.42
CA ILE A 692 -21.84 -10.99 -23.01
C ILE A 692 -23.29 -10.59 -22.77
N GLN A 693 -23.92 -11.22 -21.78
CA GLN A 693 -25.30 -10.96 -21.38
C GLN A 693 -25.34 -10.48 -19.93
N SER A 694 -26.06 -9.41 -19.68
CA SER A 694 -26.37 -8.91 -18.34
C SER A 694 -27.44 -9.74 -17.64
N ASN A 695 -27.63 -9.52 -16.33
CA ASN A 695 -28.63 -10.19 -15.53
C ASN A 695 -29.29 -9.21 -14.56
N PRO A 696 -30.61 -8.92 -14.74
CA PRO A 696 -31.35 -8.06 -13.82
C PRO A 696 -31.53 -8.60 -12.41
N GLU A 697 -31.35 -9.91 -12.22
CA GLU A 697 -31.61 -10.64 -10.97
C GLU A 697 -30.33 -10.84 -10.11
N LEU A 698 -29.35 -9.96 -10.26
CA LEU A 698 -28.13 -10.04 -9.45
C LEU A 698 -28.41 -9.62 -8.00
N ASP A 699 -27.93 -10.46 -7.07
CA ASP A 699 -27.98 -10.22 -5.63
C ASP A 699 -26.99 -9.16 -5.17
N ASN A 700 -27.18 -8.68 -3.94
CA ASN A 700 -26.14 -7.91 -3.26
C ASN A 700 -25.02 -8.84 -2.81
N ILE A 701 -23.81 -8.31 -2.82
CA ILE A 701 -22.62 -9.02 -2.35
C ILE A 701 -22.53 -8.83 -0.83
N THR A 702 -22.38 -9.94 -0.11
CA THR A 702 -22.13 -9.95 1.33
C THR A 702 -20.75 -10.56 1.59
N GLN A 703 -19.90 -9.85 2.29
CA GLN A 703 -18.54 -10.28 2.56
C GLN A 703 -18.26 -10.29 4.06
N HIS A 704 -17.82 -11.42 4.57
CA HIS A 704 -17.33 -11.60 5.92
C HIS A 704 -15.81 -11.73 5.89
N LYS A 705 -15.12 -10.86 6.63
CA LYS A 705 -13.66 -10.92 6.76
C LYS A 705 -13.27 -11.10 8.20
N ILE A 706 -12.38 -12.04 8.46
CA ILE A 706 -11.78 -12.30 9.76
C ILE A 706 -10.28 -12.17 9.60
N ASN A 707 -9.67 -11.30 10.39
CA ASN A 707 -8.21 -11.17 10.42
C ASN A 707 -7.72 -11.43 11.84
N GLY A 708 -6.69 -12.24 11.96
CA GLY A 708 -6.01 -12.54 13.20
C GLY A 708 -4.50 -12.34 13.06
N ARG A 709 -3.89 -11.76 14.05
CA ARG A 709 -2.44 -11.68 14.16
C ARG A 709 -2.02 -12.00 15.58
N PHE A 710 -1.02 -12.84 15.70
CA PHE A 710 -0.32 -13.13 16.94
C PHE A 710 1.17 -12.89 16.75
N TYR A 711 1.75 -12.09 17.62
CA TYR A 711 3.18 -11.84 17.68
C TYR A 711 3.69 -12.20 19.06
N TRP A 712 4.79 -12.92 19.14
CA TRP A 712 5.44 -13.29 20.38
C TRP A 712 6.96 -13.15 20.25
N ALA A 713 7.57 -12.42 21.16
CA ALA A 713 9.00 -12.26 21.27
C ALA A 713 9.46 -12.69 22.67
N PRO A 714 9.83 -13.97 22.86
CA PRO A 714 10.32 -14.46 24.15
C PRO A 714 11.62 -13.77 24.57
N THR A 715 12.41 -13.34 23.60
CA THR A 715 13.64 -12.58 23.79
C THR A 715 13.79 -11.53 22.69
N MET A 716 14.68 -10.56 22.86
CA MET A 716 15.02 -9.60 21.78
C MET A 716 15.67 -10.25 20.55
N ARG A 717 16.08 -11.50 20.66
CA ARG A 717 16.72 -12.25 19.56
C ARG A 717 15.81 -13.24 18.87
N HIS A 718 14.60 -13.46 19.39
CA HIS A 718 13.70 -14.46 18.86
C HIS A 718 12.29 -13.91 18.83
N ASN A 719 11.64 -13.96 17.68
CA ASN A 719 10.25 -13.59 17.53
C ASN A 719 9.51 -14.53 16.58
N HIS A 720 8.23 -14.69 16.88
CA HIS A 720 7.28 -15.46 16.09
C HIS A 720 6.12 -14.55 15.67
N THR A 721 5.71 -14.65 14.44
CA THR A 721 4.52 -13.93 13.93
C THR A 721 3.60 -14.92 13.22
N VAL A 722 2.37 -15.00 13.66
CA VAL A 722 1.30 -15.75 12.99
C VAL A 722 0.29 -14.74 12.46
N ASN A 723 -0.04 -14.83 11.17
CA ASN A 723 -1.12 -14.05 10.58
C ASN A 723 -2.13 -15.02 9.97
N MET A 724 -3.42 -14.67 10.08
CA MET A 724 -4.52 -15.41 9.46
C MET A 724 -5.53 -14.40 8.92
N ASN A 725 -5.89 -14.55 7.65
CA ASN A 725 -6.93 -13.78 6.99
C ASN A 725 -7.90 -14.74 6.35
N TYR A 726 -9.18 -14.63 6.68
CA TYR A 726 -10.24 -15.44 6.09
C TYR A 726 -11.32 -14.53 5.53
N THR A 727 -11.72 -14.80 4.30
CA THR A 727 -12.81 -14.09 3.61
C THR A 727 -13.81 -15.10 3.09
N TYR A 728 -15.07 -14.87 3.41
CA TYR A 728 -16.21 -15.60 2.87
C TYR A 728 -17.12 -14.62 2.13
N THR A 729 -17.52 -14.98 0.90
CA THR A 729 -18.31 -14.08 0.03
C THR A 729 -19.54 -14.80 -0.53
N ASP A 730 -20.71 -14.21 -0.31
CA ASP A 730 -21.97 -14.55 -0.94
C ASP A 730 -22.42 -13.44 -1.91
N GLY A 731 -23.21 -13.81 -2.92
CA GLY A 731 -23.73 -12.89 -3.93
C GLY A 731 -22.64 -12.33 -4.86
N LEU A 732 -21.44 -12.94 -4.89
CA LEU A 732 -20.37 -12.47 -5.79
C LEU A 732 -20.85 -12.49 -7.24
N THR A 733 -20.80 -11.34 -7.90
CA THR A 733 -21.10 -11.26 -9.33
C THR A 733 -20.00 -11.96 -10.13
N SER A 734 -20.33 -13.05 -10.79
CA SER A 734 -19.46 -13.84 -11.64
C SER A 734 -20.11 -14.13 -12.99
N SER A 735 -19.37 -14.74 -13.91
CA SER A 735 -19.86 -15.12 -15.24
C SER A 735 -20.21 -16.61 -15.28
N MET A 736 -21.41 -16.93 -15.73
CA MET A 736 -21.75 -18.25 -16.22
C MET A 736 -21.31 -18.37 -17.67
N LEU A 737 -20.43 -19.33 -17.98
CA LEU A 737 -19.90 -19.53 -19.33
C LEU A 737 -20.60 -20.69 -20.02
N LEU A 738 -21.17 -20.44 -21.20
CA LEU A 738 -21.72 -21.46 -22.10
C LEU A 738 -20.87 -21.48 -23.36
N TYR A 739 -20.18 -22.58 -23.62
CA TYR A 739 -19.28 -22.73 -24.75
C TYR A 739 -19.92 -23.54 -25.87
N ASN A 740 -19.86 -23.03 -27.09
CA ASN A 740 -20.34 -23.74 -28.28
C ASN A 740 -19.18 -24.44 -28.99
N GLU A 741 -19.15 -25.76 -28.97
CA GLU A 741 -18.08 -26.61 -29.50
C GLU A 741 -17.92 -26.53 -31.04
N ARG A 742 -18.98 -26.14 -31.77
CA ARG A 742 -18.93 -26.04 -33.23
C ARG A 742 -18.29 -24.75 -33.70
N THR A 743 -18.56 -23.68 -32.97
CA THR A 743 -18.14 -22.32 -33.38
C THR A 743 -17.00 -21.78 -32.53
N GLY A 744 -16.74 -22.34 -31.34
CA GLY A 744 -15.83 -21.76 -30.37
C GLY A 744 -16.36 -20.50 -29.69
N VAL A 745 -17.63 -20.15 -29.89
CA VAL A 745 -18.28 -19.00 -29.27
C VAL A 745 -18.56 -19.29 -27.81
N THR A 746 -18.15 -18.39 -26.91
CA THR A 746 -18.49 -18.40 -25.51
C THR A 746 -19.60 -17.38 -25.24
N THR A 747 -20.73 -17.81 -24.69
CA THR A 747 -21.74 -16.90 -24.13
C THR A 747 -21.48 -16.76 -22.63
N SER A 748 -21.25 -15.53 -22.19
CA SER A 748 -21.03 -15.17 -20.79
C SER A 748 -22.25 -14.43 -20.26
N LYS A 749 -22.93 -15.01 -19.28
CA LYS A 749 -24.07 -14.39 -18.57
C LYS A 749 -23.67 -14.12 -17.12
N PHE A 750 -23.89 -12.91 -16.65
CA PHE A 750 -23.62 -12.60 -15.24
C PHE A 750 -24.57 -13.34 -14.30
N ARG A 751 -24.05 -13.77 -13.17
CA ARG A 751 -24.77 -14.51 -12.14
C ARG A 751 -24.23 -14.20 -10.75
N SER A 752 -25.09 -14.24 -9.73
CA SER A 752 -24.68 -14.21 -8.33
C SER A 752 -24.20 -15.58 -7.90
N VAL A 753 -23.06 -15.66 -7.24
CA VAL A 753 -22.38 -16.88 -6.83
C VAL A 753 -22.10 -16.84 -5.34
N ASN A 754 -22.47 -17.92 -4.64
CA ASN A 754 -22.34 -18.05 -3.20
C ASN A 754 -21.25 -19.04 -2.80
N GLY A 755 -20.67 -18.84 -1.62
CA GLY A 755 -19.75 -19.79 -1.01
C GLY A 755 -18.31 -19.70 -1.49
N ASN A 756 -17.89 -18.58 -2.08
CA ASN A 756 -16.47 -18.32 -2.37
C ASN A 756 -15.72 -18.07 -1.06
N GLN A 757 -14.54 -18.69 -0.91
CA GLN A 757 -13.74 -18.62 0.29
C GLN A 757 -12.28 -18.37 -0.05
N HIS A 758 -11.63 -17.57 0.78
CA HIS A 758 -10.20 -17.35 0.72
C HIS A 758 -9.63 -17.36 2.14
N LEU A 759 -8.67 -18.24 2.39
CA LEU A 759 -7.92 -18.32 3.63
C LEU A 759 -6.45 -18.14 3.33
N GLN A 760 -5.83 -17.21 4.00
CA GLN A 760 -4.39 -17.02 4.02
C GLN A 760 -3.88 -17.14 5.45
N ALA A 761 -2.96 -18.05 5.69
CA ALA A 761 -2.29 -18.20 6.97
C ALA A 761 -0.77 -18.15 6.76
N SER A 762 -0.05 -17.49 7.66
CA SER A 762 1.41 -17.47 7.63
C SER A 762 2.00 -17.56 9.03
N LEU A 763 3.10 -18.28 9.14
CA LEU A 763 3.98 -18.34 10.30
C LEU A 763 5.33 -17.80 9.86
N GLU A 764 5.84 -16.82 10.57
CA GLU A 764 7.21 -16.33 10.42
C GLU A 764 7.93 -16.49 11.76
N ASP A 765 9.03 -17.21 11.73
CA ASP A 765 9.93 -17.42 12.86
C ASP A 765 11.29 -16.81 12.55
N ALA A 766 11.76 -15.89 13.37
CA ALA A 766 13.01 -15.21 13.18
C ALA A 766 13.87 -15.28 14.45
N VAL A 767 15.09 -15.83 14.33
CA VAL A 767 16.01 -15.99 15.43
C VAL A 767 17.40 -15.49 15.07
N TYR A 768 18.01 -14.71 15.99
CA TYR A 768 19.43 -14.40 15.93
C TYR A 768 20.21 -15.47 16.69
N LEU A 769 20.98 -16.26 15.96
CA LEU A 769 21.72 -17.41 16.46
C LEU A 769 22.91 -17.01 17.34
N THR A 770 23.39 -15.77 17.20
CA THR A 770 24.56 -15.28 17.94
C THR A 770 24.24 -14.09 18.84
N PRO A 771 24.88 -13.93 20.00
CA PRO A 771 24.69 -12.77 20.86
C PRO A 771 25.06 -11.43 20.20
N ARG A 772 25.92 -11.44 19.18
CA ARG A 772 26.35 -10.25 18.43
C ARG A 772 25.42 -9.87 17.26
N TYR A 773 24.30 -10.59 17.08
CA TYR A 773 23.35 -10.39 15.99
C TYR A 773 23.98 -10.55 14.58
N THR A 774 25.01 -11.41 14.48
CA THR A 774 25.75 -11.62 13.22
C THR A 774 25.16 -12.73 12.35
N HIS A 775 24.36 -13.62 12.92
CA HIS A 775 23.70 -14.72 12.22
C HIS A 775 22.20 -14.69 12.53
N LYS A 776 21.38 -14.59 11.50
CA LYS A 776 19.93 -14.59 11.62
C LYS A 776 19.35 -15.70 10.76
N LEU A 777 18.47 -16.48 11.33
CA LEU A 777 17.65 -17.45 10.61
C LEU A 777 16.20 -16.95 10.64
N THR A 778 15.56 -16.87 9.48
CA THR A 778 14.14 -16.59 9.36
C THR A 778 13.50 -17.72 8.58
N ASN A 779 12.48 -18.35 9.12
CA ASN A 779 11.66 -19.32 8.42
C ASN A 779 10.25 -18.73 8.23
N LYS A 780 9.74 -18.71 7.01
CA LYS A 780 8.43 -18.23 6.68
C LYS A 780 7.65 -19.32 5.97
N ILE A 781 6.58 -19.78 6.59
CA ILE A 781 5.64 -20.72 6.03
C ILE A 781 4.34 -19.98 5.73
N SER A 782 3.83 -20.12 4.52
CA SER A 782 2.56 -19.52 4.11
C SER A 782 1.67 -20.59 3.49
N PHE A 783 0.43 -20.59 3.88
CA PHE A 783 -0.62 -21.43 3.34
C PHE A 783 -1.76 -20.57 2.82
N ASN A 784 -2.12 -20.74 1.55
CA ASN A 784 -3.25 -20.06 0.94
C ASN A 784 -4.24 -21.12 0.43
N TYR A 785 -5.48 -21.00 0.85
CA TYR A 785 -6.59 -21.82 0.36
C TYR A 785 -7.62 -20.92 -0.30
N THR A 786 -8.04 -21.31 -1.50
CA THR A 786 -9.13 -20.63 -2.22
C THR A 786 -10.15 -21.66 -2.68
N LYS A 787 -11.40 -21.47 -2.29
CA LYS A 787 -12.55 -22.15 -2.87
C LYS A 787 -13.21 -21.21 -3.87
N SER A 788 -13.12 -21.53 -5.15
CA SER A 788 -13.76 -20.82 -6.25
C SER A 788 -15.01 -21.60 -6.66
N VAL A 789 -16.16 -20.92 -6.67
CA VAL A 789 -17.43 -21.47 -7.14
C VAL A 789 -17.84 -20.67 -8.36
N GLU A 790 -18.07 -21.35 -9.48
CA GLU A 790 -18.38 -20.71 -10.75
C GLU A 790 -19.30 -21.61 -11.57
N TYR A 791 -19.77 -21.11 -12.69
CA TYR A 791 -20.71 -21.81 -13.56
C TYR A 791 -20.15 -21.86 -14.97
N ASN A 792 -20.05 -23.04 -15.56
CA ASN A 792 -19.70 -23.20 -16.97
C ASN A 792 -20.13 -24.56 -17.49
N GLY A 793 -20.47 -24.64 -18.75
CA GLY A 793 -20.92 -25.88 -19.40
C GLY A 793 -20.93 -25.74 -20.91
N LEU A 794 -21.18 -26.88 -21.55
CA LEU A 794 -21.38 -27.01 -23.00
C LEU A 794 -22.88 -26.97 -23.38
N SER A 795 -23.73 -27.11 -22.35
CA SER A 795 -25.20 -26.97 -22.44
C SER A 795 -25.70 -26.09 -21.30
N LEU A 796 -26.89 -25.53 -21.43
CA LEU A 796 -27.54 -24.76 -20.36
C LEU A 796 -27.69 -25.56 -19.09
N GLN A 797 -28.02 -26.87 -19.21
CA GLN A 797 -28.23 -27.75 -18.08
C GLN A 797 -26.93 -28.01 -17.31
N GLU A 798 -25.79 -28.10 -17.98
CA GLU A 798 -24.45 -28.17 -17.34
C GLU A 798 -24.07 -26.82 -16.72
N ALA A 799 -24.23 -25.76 -17.48
CA ALA A 799 -23.87 -24.43 -17.03
C ALA A 799 -24.70 -23.92 -15.83
N ASP A 800 -25.84 -24.47 -15.58
CA ASP A 800 -26.69 -24.20 -14.40
C ASP A 800 -26.19 -24.87 -13.12
N LYS A 801 -25.28 -25.84 -13.22
CA LYS A 801 -24.70 -26.51 -12.05
C LYS A 801 -23.44 -25.76 -11.56
N PRO A 802 -23.33 -25.50 -10.26
CA PRO A 802 -22.13 -24.89 -9.72
C PRO A 802 -20.92 -25.82 -9.85
N SER A 803 -19.84 -25.28 -10.29
CA SER A 803 -18.55 -25.94 -10.35
C SER A 803 -17.64 -25.38 -9.26
N THR A 804 -16.92 -26.24 -8.57
CA THR A 804 -16.08 -25.86 -7.45
C THR A 804 -14.67 -26.36 -7.68
N VAL A 805 -13.70 -25.46 -7.51
CA VAL A 805 -12.28 -25.80 -7.45
C VAL A 805 -11.69 -25.32 -6.14
N HIS A 806 -10.93 -26.20 -5.51
CA HIS A 806 -10.18 -25.93 -4.30
C HIS A 806 -8.69 -25.80 -4.67
N ASN A 807 -8.12 -24.66 -4.44
CA ASN A 807 -6.70 -24.39 -4.63
C ASN A 807 -5.99 -24.35 -3.29
N TYR A 808 -4.90 -25.05 -3.18
CA TYR A 808 -4.02 -25.10 -2.02
C TYR A 808 -2.63 -24.66 -2.45
N TYR A 809 -2.15 -23.56 -1.87
CA TYR A 809 -0.78 -23.08 -2.07
C TYR A 809 -0.03 -23.23 -0.75
N PHE A 810 1.08 -23.92 -0.80
CA PHE A 810 2.04 -24.00 0.29
C PHE A 810 3.34 -23.34 -0.15
N ILE A 811 3.82 -22.41 0.65
CA ILE A 811 5.06 -21.67 0.38
C ILE A 811 5.90 -21.76 1.63
N GLU A 812 7.14 -22.22 1.48
CA GLU A 812 8.14 -22.18 2.53
C GLU A 812 9.40 -21.48 2.01
N GLU A 813 9.85 -20.49 2.77
CA GLU A 813 11.03 -19.69 2.50
C GLU A 813 11.88 -19.66 3.75
N ILE A 814 13.10 -20.19 3.68
CA ILE A 814 14.09 -20.15 4.75
C ILE A 814 15.13 -19.13 4.34
N ASN A 815 15.41 -18.17 5.20
CA ASN A 815 16.44 -17.16 4.96
C ASN A 815 17.47 -17.21 6.09
N TYR A 816 18.71 -17.58 5.74
CA TYR A 816 19.84 -17.53 6.63
C TYR A 816 20.78 -16.41 6.21
N SER A 817 20.81 -15.33 6.98
CA SER A 817 21.71 -14.20 6.77
C SER A 817 22.86 -14.23 7.78
N PHE A 818 24.07 -13.96 7.30
CA PHE A 818 25.27 -13.97 8.12
C PHE A 818 26.19 -12.79 7.84
N ALA A 819 26.92 -12.37 8.88
CA ALA A 819 28.04 -11.44 8.77
C ALA A 819 29.24 -12.06 9.49
N ILE A 820 30.34 -12.25 8.77
CA ILE A 820 31.55 -12.85 9.36
C ILE A 820 32.24 -11.84 10.28
N PRO A 821 32.38 -12.11 11.58
CA PRO A 821 33.00 -11.18 12.52
C PRO A 821 34.42 -10.81 12.09
N ASN A 822 34.79 -9.55 12.32
CA ASN A 822 36.10 -8.99 11.98
C ASN A 822 36.45 -9.01 10.47
N THR A 823 35.54 -9.42 9.62
CA THR A 823 35.63 -9.28 8.16
C THR A 823 34.59 -8.31 7.65
N LYS A 824 34.71 -7.93 6.40
CA LYS A 824 33.75 -7.08 5.74
C LYS A 824 32.86 -7.87 4.77
N ILE A 825 32.65 -9.17 5.11
CA ILE A 825 31.87 -10.12 4.31
C ILE A 825 30.55 -10.40 5.02
N ARG A 826 29.48 -10.33 4.29
CA ARG A 826 28.13 -10.76 4.71
C ARG A 826 27.45 -11.47 3.56
N GLY A 827 26.52 -12.32 3.88
CA GLY A 827 25.79 -13.06 2.85
C GLY A 827 24.44 -13.53 3.33
N GLU A 828 23.72 -14.09 2.40
CA GLU A 828 22.38 -14.63 2.59
C GLU A 828 22.24 -15.90 1.76
N LEU A 829 21.61 -16.92 2.35
CA LEU A 829 21.20 -18.15 1.68
C LEU A 829 19.71 -18.33 1.94
N ALA A 830 18.91 -18.33 0.90
CA ALA A 830 17.46 -18.40 1.01
C ALA A 830 16.86 -19.47 0.09
N PRO A 831 16.86 -20.75 0.51
CA PRO A 831 16.11 -21.80 -0.19
C PRO A 831 14.61 -21.59 -0.03
N TYR A 832 13.84 -21.98 -1.06
CA TYR A 832 12.40 -21.87 -1.06
C TYR A 832 11.73 -23.02 -1.84
N VAL A 833 10.49 -23.30 -1.47
CA VAL A 833 9.58 -24.17 -2.20
C VAL A 833 8.17 -23.58 -2.23
N HIS A 834 7.58 -23.55 -3.42
CA HIS A 834 6.20 -23.15 -3.65
C HIS A 834 5.49 -24.34 -4.28
N TYR A 835 4.52 -24.90 -3.58
CA TYR A 835 3.73 -26.02 -4.04
C TYR A 835 2.29 -25.58 -4.22
N HIS A 836 1.72 -25.89 -5.38
CA HIS A 836 0.33 -25.61 -5.72
C HIS A 836 -0.38 -26.89 -6.10
N ARG A 837 -1.54 -27.12 -5.48
CA ARG A 837 -2.45 -28.21 -5.81
C ARG A 837 -3.85 -27.68 -6.03
N SER A 838 -4.49 -28.09 -7.15
CA SER A 838 -5.89 -27.79 -7.45
C SER A 838 -6.68 -29.08 -7.57
N VAL A 839 -7.85 -29.12 -6.93
CA VAL A 839 -8.78 -30.27 -7.00
C VAL A 839 -10.19 -29.75 -7.25
N SER A 840 -10.99 -30.54 -7.96
CA SER A 840 -12.40 -30.25 -8.25
C SER A 840 -13.27 -31.49 -8.02
N ILE A 841 -14.56 -31.27 -7.81
CA ILE A 841 -15.58 -32.31 -7.75
C ILE A 841 -16.06 -32.77 -9.14
N ARG A 842 -15.56 -32.18 -10.22
CA ARG A 842 -15.90 -32.55 -11.59
C ARG A 842 -15.39 -33.97 -11.92
N ASP A 843 -16.17 -34.76 -12.62
CA ASP A 843 -15.87 -36.18 -12.91
C ASP A 843 -14.55 -36.35 -13.69
N ASN A 844 -14.21 -35.46 -14.60
CA ASN A 844 -13.01 -35.56 -15.43
C ASN A 844 -11.90 -34.58 -15.01
N PHE A 845 -11.98 -34.02 -13.83
CA PHE A 845 -10.94 -33.09 -13.36
C PHE A 845 -9.77 -33.87 -12.75
N ASN A 846 -8.67 -33.92 -13.46
CA ASN A 846 -7.41 -34.44 -12.93
C ASN A 846 -6.81 -33.43 -11.96
N PRO A 847 -6.43 -33.83 -10.72
CA PRO A 847 -5.75 -32.92 -9.82
C PRO A 847 -4.52 -32.29 -10.48
N LEU A 848 -4.46 -30.97 -10.44
CA LEU A 848 -3.33 -30.23 -10.99
C LEU A 848 -2.30 -30.01 -9.89
N HIS A 849 -1.05 -30.26 -10.18
CA HIS A 849 0.08 -30.04 -9.29
C HIS A 849 1.14 -29.20 -9.98
N ALA A 850 1.65 -28.21 -9.30
CA ALA A 850 2.84 -27.47 -9.75
C ALA A 850 3.77 -27.19 -8.58
N THR A 851 5.05 -27.33 -8.81
CA THR A 851 6.07 -27.07 -7.82
C THR A 851 7.11 -26.13 -8.42
N THR A 852 7.42 -25.06 -7.71
CA THR A 852 8.55 -24.20 -8.01
C THR A 852 9.46 -24.22 -6.79
N PHE A 853 10.73 -24.56 -6.97
CA PHE A 853 11.71 -24.59 -5.88
C PHE A 853 13.05 -24.06 -6.35
N GLY A 854 13.83 -23.62 -5.40
CA GLY A 854 15.16 -23.08 -5.69
C GLY A 854 15.83 -22.47 -4.50
N SER A 855 16.81 -21.64 -4.75
CA SER A 855 17.49 -20.88 -3.72
C SER A 855 17.97 -19.54 -4.25
N HIS A 856 18.07 -18.57 -3.35
CA HIS A 856 18.75 -17.30 -3.57
C HIS A 856 20.00 -17.25 -2.67
N VAL A 857 21.14 -16.99 -3.27
CA VAL A 857 22.43 -16.82 -2.58
C VAL A 857 22.93 -15.43 -2.90
N SER A 858 23.14 -14.60 -1.89
CA SER A 858 23.75 -13.28 -2.07
C SER A 858 25.00 -13.14 -1.20
N VAL A 859 26.00 -12.49 -1.77
CA VAL A 859 27.25 -12.17 -1.06
C VAL A 859 27.58 -10.70 -1.28
N TYR A 860 27.90 -10.05 -0.18
CA TYR A 860 28.43 -8.70 -0.15
C TYR A 860 29.81 -8.72 0.49
N ALA A 861 30.79 -8.17 -0.18
CA ALA A 861 32.16 -8.08 0.31
C ALA A 861 32.76 -6.71 0.07
N GLU A 862 33.45 -6.18 1.10
CA GLU A 862 34.34 -5.05 0.91
C GLU A 862 35.74 -5.54 0.63
N LEU A 863 36.21 -5.14 -0.52
CA LEU A 863 37.50 -5.49 -1.04
C LEU A 863 38.53 -4.38 -0.70
N PRO A 864 39.83 -4.65 -0.76
CA PRO A 864 40.83 -3.60 -0.70
C PRO A 864 40.57 -2.44 -1.67
N TRP A 865 41.24 -1.32 -1.48
CA TRP A 865 41.17 -0.13 -2.31
C TRP A 865 39.79 0.54 -2.42
N SER A 866 38.96 0.45 -1.35
CA SER A 866 37.59 1.00 -1.31
C SER A 866 36.69 0.41 -2.42
N MET A 867 36.90 -0.84 -2.78
CA MET A 867 36.01 -1.57 -3.68
C MET A 867 34.96 -2.35 -2.91
N ARG A 868 33.80 -2.54 -3.53
CA ARG A 868 32.67 -3.30 -2.98
C ARG A 868 32.18 -4.26 -4.05
N LEU A 869 32.06 -5.53 -3.72
CA LEU A 869 31.42 -6.54 -4.54
C LEU A 869 30.08 -6.92 -3.93
N GLN A 870 29.05 -6.89 -4.73
CA GLN A 870 27.78 -7.52 -4.42
C GLN A 870 27.46 -8.48 -5.55
N THR A 871 27.10 -9.71 -5.22
CA THR A 871 26.69 -10.69 -6.21
C THR A 871 25.56 -11.53 -5.68
N ASP A 872 24.62 -11.91 -6.53
CA ASP A 872 23.53 -12.80 -6.20
C ASP A 872 23.32 -13.85 -7.30
N LEU A 873 23.06 -15.06 -6.87
CA LEU A 873 22.70 -16.18 -7.70
C LEU A 873 21.33 -16.70 -7.25
N ARG A 874 20.39 -16.74 -8.16
CA ARG A 874 19.08 -17.33 -7.95
C ARG A 874 18.89 -18.55 -8.81
N THR A 875 18.46 -19.64 -8.22
CA THR A 875 18.06 -20.85 -8.92
C THR A 875 16.54 -20.99 -8.88
N ILE A 876 15.92 -21.35 -9.97
CA ILE A 876 14.49 -21.59 -10.08
C ILE A 876 14.29 -22.89 -10.85
N SER A 877 13.56 -23.83 -10.26
CA SER A 877 13.19 -25.08 -10.93
C SER A 877 11.68 -25.21 -10.90
N ARG A 878 11.04 -25.39 -12.05
CA ARG A 878 9.59 -25.54 -12.18
C ARG A 878 9.22 -26.92 -12.69
N ARG A 879 8.16 -27.50 -12.14
CA ARG A 879 7.61 -28.81 -12.50
C ARG A 879 6.08 -28.79 -12.42
N GLY A 880 5.43 -29.55 -13.29
CA GLY A 880 3.99 -29.76 -13.27
C GLY A 880 3.17 -28.74 -14.05
N TYR A 881 3.79 -28.00 -14.98
CA TYR A 881 3.09 -27.14 -15.90
C TYR A 881 2.67 -27.90 -17.18
N ASN A 882 1.55 -27.52 -17.78
CA ASN A 882 1.04 -28.11 -19.01
C ASN A 882 1.92 -27.80 -20.23
N ASP A 883 2.52 -26.64 -20.28
CA ASP A 883 3.51 -26.28 -21.30
C ASP A 883 4.90 -26.77 -20.83
N GLU A 884 5.50 -27.72 -21.58
CA GLU A 884 6.82 -28.26 -21.26
C GLU A 884 7.91 -27.19 -21.20
N SER A 885 7.79 -26.11 -21.98
CA SER A 885 8.75 -25.01 -21.97
C SER A 885 8.80 -24.25 -20.64
N MET A 886 7.76 -24.40 -19.80
CA MET A 886 7.69 -23.85 -18.45
C MET A 886 8.30 -24.77 -17.38
N ASN A 887 8.45 -26.09 -17.68
CA ASN A 887 9.06 -27.08 -16.78
C ASN A 887 10.58 -27.06 -16.91
N ASP A 888 11.22 -25.99 -16.47
CA ASP A 888 12.63 -25.71 -16.73
C ASP A 888 13.41 -25.36 -15.44
N ASN A 889 14.72 -25.30 -15.59
CA ASN A 889 15.64 -24.81 -14.56
C ASN A 889 16.27 -23.50 -15.06
N GLU A 890 16.30 -22.52 -14.20
CA GLU A 890 16.89 -21.21 -14.46
C GLU A 890 17.96 -20.91 -13.41
N PHE A 891 19.06 -20.34 -13.88
CA PHE A 891 20.15 -19.81 -13.05
C PHE A 891 20.31 -18.34 -13.43
N ILE A 892 19.92 -17.47 -12.53
CA ILE A 892 19.98 -16.01 -12.72
C ILE A 892 21.13 -15.50 -11.87
N TRP A 893 22.16 -14.98 -12.52
CA TRP A 893 23.36 -14.47 -11.84
C TRP A 893 23.50 -12.98 -12.09
N ASN A 894 23.53 -12.19 -11.01
CA ASN A 894 23.75 -10.75 -11.05
C ASN A 894 25.02 -10.40 -10.26
N ALA A 895 25.72 -9.35 -10.67
CA ALA A 895 26.89 -8.85 -9.97
C ALA A 895 27.01 -7.32 -10.07
N ASN A 896 27.50 -6.70 -9.04
CA ASN A 896 27.82 -5.26 -9.02
C ASN A 896 29.16 -5.06 -8.32
N LEU A 897 30.11 -4.45 -9.02
CA LEU A 897 31.42 -4.08 -8.50
C LEU A 897 31.55 -2.56 -8.47
N THR A 898 31.59 -1.99 -7.28
CA THR A 898 31.68 -0.54 -7.09
C THR A 898 33.07 -0.14 -6.55
N LYS A 899 33.70 0.87 -7.14
CA LYS A 899 34.91 1.53 -6.67
C LYS A 899 34.56 2.95 -6.23
N ALA A 900 34.77 3.27 -4.95
CA ALA A 900 34.69 4.63 -4.46
C ALA A 900 36.06 5.29 -4.54
N PHE A 901 36.15 6.41 -5.29
CA PHE A 901 37.37 7.24 -5.39
C PHE A 901 37.40 8.33 -4.33
N SER A 902 36.23 8.79 -3.92
CA SER A 902 36.06 9.76 -2.86
C SER A 902 34.64 9.64 -2.25
N ASN A 903 34.34 10.45 -1.24
CA ASN A 903 32.98 10.57 -0.71
C ASN A 903 31.98 11.16 -1.72
N LYS A 904 32.50 11.74 -2.82
CA LYS A 904 31.72 12.43 -3.83
C LYS A 904 31.59 11.66 -5.14
N PHE A 905 32.51 10.74 -5.44
CA PHE A 905 32.59 10.10 -6.74
C PHE A 905 32.83 8.59 -6.61
N SER A 906 32.03 7.80 -7.32
CA SER A 906 32.20 6.35 -7.44
C SER A 906 31.88 5.88 -8.86
N ILE A 907 32.47 4.76 -9.24
CA ILE A 907 32.22 4.02 -10.48
C ILE A 907 31.72 2.64 -10.08
N SER A 908 30.64 2.14 -10.72
CA SER A 908 30.17 0.77 -10.55
C SER A 908 30.00 0.08 -11.90
N LEU A 909 30.38 -1.18 -11.94
CA LEU A 909 30.08 -2.10 -13.02
C LEU A 909 28.95 -3.01 -12.57
N GLU A 910 27.79 -2.88 -13.19
CA GLU A 910 26.61 -3.70 -12.94
C GLU A 910 26.44 -4.72 -14.05
N ALA A 911 26.20 -5.97 -13.68
CA ALA A 911 25.90 -7.07 -14.60
C ALA A 911 24.61 -7.74 -14.16
N PHE A 912 23.63 -7.80 -15.04
CA PHE A 912 22.29 -8.34 -14.81
C PHE A 912 22.07 -9.58 -15.66
N ASP A 913 21.55 -10.66 -15.04
CA ASP A 913 21.26 -11.96 -15.67
C ASP A 913 22.39 -12.44 -16.60
N LEU A 914 23.62 -12.52 -16.07
CA LEU A 914 24.84 -12.88 -16.84
C LEU A 914 24.67 -14.17 -17.65
N LEU A 915 23.81 -15.08 -17.21
CA LEU A 915 23.56 -16.37 -17.87
C LEU A 915 22.42 -16.31 -18.89
N GLY A 916 21.65 -15.21 -18.93
CA GLY A 916 20.56 -14.98 -19.89
C GLY A 916 19.42 -16.00 -19.80
N GLN A 917 19.14 -16.53 -18.61
CA GLN A 917 18.20 -17.65 -18.43
C GLN A 917 16.87 -17.26 -17.80
N ARG A 918 16.69 -16.01 -17.45
CA ARG A 918 15.48 -15.53 -16.75
C ARG A 918 14.23 -15.70 -17.61
N LYS A 919 13.13 -16.21 -16.99
CA LYS A 919 11.79 -16.33 -17.58
C LYS A 919 10.74 -15.76 -16.61
N ASN A 920 9.66 -15.16 -17.15
CA ASN A 920 8.51 -14.73 -16.39
C ASN A 920 7.33 -15.67 -16.63
N VAL A 921 7.14 -16.64 -15.74
CA VAL A 921 6.10 -17.65 -15.81
C VAL A 921 5.07 -17.38 -14.74
N VAL A 922 3.78 -17.31 -15.13
CA VAL A 922 2.64 -17.10 -14.23
C VAL A 922 1.61 -18.20 -14.45
N ARG A 923 1.05 -18.75 -13.37
CA ARG A 923 -0.05 -19.72 -13.41
C ARG A 923 -1.19 -19.27 -12.52
N PHE A 924 -2.40 -19.37 -13.05
CA PHE A 924 -3.64 -19.08 -12.34
C PHE A 924 -4.68 -20.17 -12.58
N VAL A 925 -5.31 -20.65 -11.50
CA VAL A 925 -6.35 -21.70 -11.57
C VAL A 925 -7.59 -21.23 -10.82
N ASN A 926 -8.75 -21.31 -11.49
CA ASN A 926 -10.06 -21.11 -10.90
C ASN A 926 -11.02 -22.27 -11.27
N ALA A 927 -12.30 -22.14 -10.98
CA ALA A 927 -13.28 -23.21 -11.30
C ALA A 927 -13.57 -23.35 -12.80
N GLN A 928 -13.22 -22.38 -13.61
CA GLN A 928 -13.46 -22.37 -15.06
C GLN A 928 -12.23 -22.82 -15.86
N SER A 929 -11.02 -22.48 -15.38
CA SER A 929 -9.82 -22.70 -16.18
C SER A 929 -8.52 -22.82 -15.38
N ASN A 930 -7.51 -23.42 -15.99
CA ASN A 930 -6.09 -23.28 -15.66
C ASN A 930 -5.43 -22.47 -16.76
N THR A 931 -4.86 -21.34 -16.39
CA THR A 931 -4.14 -20.43 -17.30
C THR A 931 -2.65 -20.43 -16.97
N GLU A 932 -1.82 -20.70 -17.96
CA GLU A 932 -0.37 -20.70 -17.87
C GLU A 932 0.17 -19.67 -18.87
N SER A 933 1.01 -18.75 -18.41
CA SER A 933 1.49 -17.61 -19.18
C SER A 933 2.99 -17.43 -19.06
N ILE A 934 3.66 -17.12 -20.17
CA ILE A 934 5.05 -16.69 -20.23
C ILE A 934 5.08 -15.28 -20.81
N TYR A 935 5.73 -14.36 -20.13
CA TYR A 935 5.97 -13.01 -20.61
C TYR A 935 7.42 -12.82 -21.03
N ASN A 936 7.67 -11.94 -22.00
CA ASN A 936 9.01 -11.45 -22.24
C ASN A 936 9.51 -10.66 -21.02
N ASN A 937 10.81 -10.57 -20.87
CA ASN A 937 11.47 -9.87 -19.79
C ASN A 937 12.66 -9.07 -20.27
N LEU A 938 13.28 -8.36 -19.36
CA LEU A 938 14.53 -7.65 -19.59
C LEU A 938 15.64 -8.66 -19.92
N ARG A 939 16.34 -8.44 -21.03
CA ARG A 939 17.49 -9.27 -21.43
C ARG A 939 18.71 -8.93 -20.58
N GLN A 940 19.66 -9.86 -20.54
CA GLN A 940 20.97 -9.67 -19.89
C GLN A 940 21.65 -8.39 -20.37
N TYR A 941 22.33 -7.71 -19.45
CA TYR A 941 23.13 -6.53 -19.78
C TYR A 941 24.28 -6.32 -18.79
N ILE A 942 25.28 -5.55 -19.25
CA ILE A 942 26.34 -5.02 -18.41
C ILE A 942 26.34 -3.51 -18.56
N MET A 943 26.37 -2.77 -17.43
CA MET A 943 26.34 -1.31 -17.42
C MET A 943 27.47 -0.74 -16.58
N LEU A 944 28.04 0.39 -17.03
CA LEU A 944 28.98 1.20 -16.26
C LEU A 944 28.28 2.42 -15.72
N HIS A 945 28.25 2.57 -14.40
CA HIS A 945 27.65 3.68 -13.67
C HIS A 945 28.72 4.67 -13.19
N LEU A 946 28.45 5.94 -13.36
CA LEU A 946 29.21 7.04 -12.82
C LEU A 946 28.31 7.80 -11.83
N THR A 947 28.66 7.77 -10.55
CA THR A 947 27.88 8.45 -9.51
C THR A 947 28.66 9.60 -8.92
N TRP A 948 27.99 10.75 -8.88
CA TRP A 948 28.54 11.94 -8.26
C TRP A 948 27.56 12.49 -7.23
N SER A 949 28.05 12.72 -5.98
CA SER A 949 27.25 13.24 -4.87
C SER A 949 27.91 14.51 -4.34
N LEU A 950 27.12 15.59 -4.32
CA LEU A 950 27.54 16.87 -3.74
C LEU A 950 26.79 17.09 -2.43
N ASN A 951 27.54 17.25 -1.36
CA ASN A 951 27.02 17.63 -0.06
C ASN A 951 27.65 18.97 0.31
N LYS A 952 26.87 20.04 0.24
CA LYS A 952 27.34 21.36 0.62
C LYS A 952 26.85 21.67 2.03
N ARG A 953 27.80 21.99 2.93
CA ARG A 953 27.53 22.48 4.29
C ARG A 953 26.85 23.83 4.24
#